data_c77e98bba877cd27a98f9149e79f8140
#
_entry.id   c77e98bba877cd27a98f9149e79f8140
#
_cell.length_a   1.000
_cell.length_b   1.000
_cell.length_c   1.000
_cell.angle_alpha   90.00
_cell.angle_beta   90.00
_cell.angle_gamma   90.00
#
_symmetry.space_group_name_H-M   'P 1'
#
loop_
_entity.id
_entity.type
_entity.pdbx_description
1 polymer ?
#
loop_
_entity_poly.entity_id
_entity_poly.type
_entity_poly.pdbx_seq_one_letter_code
_entity_poly.pdbx_strand_id
1 'polypeptide(L)'
;MSLSPRSSDAVFGKTQSARIALATGSQRPWANSPRLILLIVLTCLPVASFVASHAQAPPSSPPKDMNDTSVMLKPWPGQFGGVPPWDAVRVDEFVGAIESAIRAEQKEIEAIASNPAPATFENTILALEAAGETLDRVETLLDVHTSGLSLGPIPDIERVVAPQLSQHADSIVQNRQLFARIEAVYHGEELQSAPAAQQRLVEELYRSFVRRGAQLDDDEQAELSRINMRLASLFTDFNQHVLEDEKRFVTWIDDPADLAGLPDSTIAALAAAATQRDSAGGRWAVTNTRSSVDPFLTNADHRGLREQVWRNFYSRCDHGDEFDNNAVIREILNLRLARAKLLGYATHADWRMQRTMAGTPDAAMALMMEVWPKAVARVAEEVADMQRVADREAELGGREPIRIEAWDYLYYAEKVRQEKYELDFNQVEPYLQLEKLTEAMMWVGQEVFELRFAPAPDVPVYHPDVRVWQVNDREGGHVGLFYLDPYARQGKRSGAWMSEYRPQRRLPTIQSPIVSNNSNFVKPSSDQPALISWDDATTLFHEFGHALHGLLSAVDYPSQAGTRVVRDYVEFPSQILEHWLPTDEVLQRFALHHQTGEPLPPELVTKILEASKFNQGFATVEYLASAIVDMKLHMLDQVDIDPAEFERQTLAAIGMPREMVMRHRLPHFSHLFSSDSYSAGYYSYLWSDALTADAAEAFEQAPGGYFDRDLANKLRTRVFSVGDTIDAGESFRQFRGRDVDTSALLRKRGFPVADSQ
;
A
#
# COMPACT_ATOMS: atom_id res chain seq x y z
N MET A 1 -24.08 4.46 -54.31
CA MET A 1 -24.60 5.82 -54.47
C MET A 1 -23.98 6.62 -53.37
N SER A 2 -22.77 7.13 -53.52
CA SER A 2 -22.22 8.36 -54.11
C SER A 2 -23.01 9.59 -53.62
N LEU A 3 -22.32 10.36 -52.80
CA LEU A 3 -21.91 11.74 -53.05
C LEU A 3 -21.35 12.40 -51.74
N SER A 4 -20.07 12.71 -51.81
CA SER A 4 -19.38 13.77 -51.10
C SER A 4 -19.21 14.93 -52.10
N PRO A 5 -18.63 16.10 -51.88
CA PRO A 5 -18.44 17.02 -50.75
C PRO A 5 -18.73 18.49 -51.09
N ARG A 6 -18.45 19.46 -50.15
CA ARG A 6 -17.97 20.89 -50.37
C ARG A 6 -17.90 21.58 -49.05
N SER A 7 -16.78 22.00 -48.49
CA SER A 7 -15.82 23.12 -48.68
C SER A 7 -16.40 24.53 -48.80
N SER A 8 -16.03 25.41 -47.89
CA SER A 8 -15.63 26.84 -48.05
C SER A 8 -15.26 27.41 -46.67
N ASP A 9 -14.00 27.63 -46.36
CA ASP A 9 -13.17 28.82 -46.61
C ASP A 9 -13.54 30.11 -45.82
N ALA A 10 -12.63 30.42 -44.91
CA ALA A 10 -11.93 31.66 -44.60
C ALA A 10 -12.73 32.94 -44.27
N VAL A 11 -12.32 33.61 -43.24
CA VAL A 11 -11.83 35.00 -43.29
C VAL A 11 -10.96 35.35 -42.07
N PHE A 12 -9.83 35.94 -42.35
CA PHE A 12 -8.77 36.57 -41.53
C PHE A 12 -9.27 37.73 -40.67
N GLY A 13 -8.59 37.97 -39.52
CA GLY A 13 -8.62 39.23 -38.80
C GLY A 13 -7.42 39.35 -37.87
N LYS A 14 -6.31 39.91 -38.36
CA LYS A 14 -5.14 40.40 -37.61
C LYS A 14 -5.44 41.75 -36.99
N THR A 15 -4.80 42.02 -35.84
CA THR A 15 -4.11 43.24 -35.37
C THR A 15 -4.28 43.30 -33.85
N GLN A 16 -3.37 43.72 -32.98
CA GLN A 16 -2.12 44.49 -33.10
C GLN A 16 -1.38 44.39 -31.74
N SER A 17 -0.07 44.34 -31.84
CA SER A 17 0.88 44.49 -30.75
C SER A 17 0.87 45.93 -30.18
N ALA A 18 1.01 46.05 -28.87
CA ALA A 18 1.51 47.30 -28.26
C ALA A 18 2.63 46.96 -27.28
N ARG A 19 3.84 47.26 -27.73
CA ARG A 19 5.03 47.46 -26.90
C ARG A 19 4.93 48.86 -26.30
N ILE A 20 5.24 49.03 -25.03
CA ILE A 20 5.77 50.26 -24.48
C ILE A 20 6.98 49.95 -23.61
N ALA A 21 8.01 50.80 -23.83
CA ALA A 21 9.39 50.62 -23.47
C ALA A 21 9.73 51.21 -22.08
N LEU A 22 10.76 50.63 -21.53
CA LEU A 22 11.89 51.17 -20.74
C LEU A 22 11.82 52.64 -20.27
N ALA A 23 12.02 52.84 -18.96
CA ALA A 23 12.75 53.99 -18.46
C ALA A 23 13.71 53.55 -17.35
N THR A 24 14.98 53.72 -17.66
CA THR A 24 16.17 53.64 -16.82
C THR A 24 16.29 54.84 -15.88
N GLY A 25 16.84 54.65 -14.70
CA GLY A 25 17.19 55.75 -13.79
C GLY A 25 18.09 55.29 -12.65
N SER A 26 19.37 55.42 -12.88
CA SER A 26 20.55 55.30 -12.04
C SER A 26 20.52 56.18 -10.77
N GLN A 27 21.12 55.77 -9.69
CA GLN A 27 22.37 56.24 -9.07
C GLN A 27 22.48 55.88 -7.58
N ARG A 28 23.63 55.33 -7.25
CA ARG A 28 24.24 55.31 -5.89
C ARG A 28 24.90 56.70 -5.62
N PRO A 29 25.64 56.98 -4.50
CA PRO A 29 25.94 56.26 -3.25
C PRO A 29 25.97 57.19 -1.98
N TRP A 30 26.52 56.69 -0.86
CA TRP A 30 27.36 57.26 0.22
C TRP A 30 27.00 56.65 1.57
N ALA A 31 27.80 55.87 2.16
CA ALA A 31 29.02 55.91 3.00
C ALA A 31 28.82 56.70 4.32
N ASN A 32 28.93 55.99 5.46
CA ASN A 32 29.99 56.18 6.47
C ASN A 32 29.67 55.54 7.81
N SER A 33 30.65 54.82 8.32
CA SER A 33 30.79 54.32 9.72
C SER A 33 31.03 55.44 10.72
N PRO A 34 30.99 55.21 12.04
CA PRO A 34 32.28 54.88 12.68
C PRO A 34 32.22 53.80 13.80
N ARG A 35 33.38 53.21 13.96
CA ARG A 35 33.88 52.30 15.00
C ARG A 35 33.66 52.84 16.39
N LEU A 36 33.37 51.96 17.37
CA LEU A 36 33.76 52.16 18.77
C LEU A 36 34.53 50.91 19.23
N ILE A 37 35.81 51.15 19.54
CA ILE A 37 36.74 50.24 20.19
C ILE A 37 36.46 50.30 21.69
N LEU A 38 36.27 49.14 22.35
CA LEU A 38 36.44 49.07 23.81
C LEU A 38 37.40 47.93 24.14
N LEU A 39 38.58 48.34 24.58
CA LEU A 39 39.61 47.52 25.22
C LEU A 39 39.09 47.06 26.59
N ILE A 40 39.11 45.76 26.89
CA ILE A 40 39.21 45.30 28.28
C ILE A 40 40.27 44.20 28.38
N VAL A 41 41.08 44.44 29.35
CA VAL A 41 42.35 43.88 29.82
C VAL A 41 42.29 42.36 30.04
N LEU A 42 43.33 41.66 29.59
CA LEU A 42 43.70 40.29 29.95
C LEU A 42 43.94 40.11 31.45
N THR A 43 43.32 39.14 32.09
CA THR A 43 43.89 38.44 33.23
C THR A 43 44.06 36.96 32.85
N CYS A 44 45.33 36.56 32.81
CA CYS A 44 45.75 35.18 32.59
C CYS A 44 45.39 34.29 33.80
N LEU A 45 44.63 33.23 33.56
CA LEU A 45 44.66 32.01 34.35
C LEU A 45 44.75 30.80 33.37
N PRO A 46 45.53 29.77 33.71
CA PRO A 46 45.82 28.68 32.77
C PRO A 46 44.61 27.77 32.58
N VAL A 47 44.07 27.75 31.38
CA VAL A 47 43.10 26.74 30.98
C VAL A 47 43.90 25.48 30.63
N ALA A 48 43.74 24.45 31.48
CA ALA A 48 44.20 23.12 31.16
C ALA A 48 43.54 22.64 29.87
N SER A 49 44.35 22.39 28.87
CA SER A 49 43.93 21.79 27.59
C SER A 49 43.38 20.39 27.87
N PHE A 50 42.06 20.25 27.92
CA PHE A 50 41.39 18.96 27.71
C PHE A 50 41.52 18.67 26.20
N VAL A 51 42.52 17.89 25.86
CA VAL A 51 42.57 17.18 24.59
C VAL A 51 41.41 16.19 24.65
N ALA A 52 40.30 16.50 23.95
CA ALA A 52 39.29 15.52 23.62
C ALA A 52 39.99 14.48 22.75
N SER A 53 40.41 13.39 23.36
CA SER A 53 40.78 12.18 22.61
C SER A 53 39.52 11.75 21.88
N HIS A 54 39.50 11.94 20.57
CA HIS A 54 38.61 11.18 19.71
C HIS A 54 38.96 9.71 19.96
N ALA A 55 38.11 9.03 20.72
CA ALA A 55 38.11 7.60 20.76
C ALA A 55 37.78 7.17 19.32
N GLN A 56 38.82 6.83 18.58
CA GLN A 56 38.65 6.00 17.40
C GLN A 56 37.87 4.77 17.86
N ALA A 57 36.71 4.58 17.27
CA ALA A 57 36.03 3.30 17.34
C ALA A 57 37.07 2.21 17.07
N PRO A 58 37.10 1.13 17.85
CA PRO A 58 38.02 0.05 17.56
C PRO A 58 37.80 -0.35 16.08
N PRO A 59 38.88 -0.62 15.32
CA PRO A 59 38.74 -1.06 13.97
C PRO A 59 37.78 -2.27 14.00
N SER A 60 36.67 -2.16 13.31
CA SER A 60 35.77 -3.28 13.08
C SER A 60 36.66 -4.41 12.59
N SER A 61 36.72 -5.50 13.35
CA SER A 61 37.38 -6.72 12.91
C SER A 61 36.84 -7.01 11.51
N PRO A 62 37.69 -7.37 10.54
CA PRO A 62 37.18 -7.76 9.24
C PRO A 62 36.13 -8.84 9.49
N PRO A 63 34.99 -8.81 8.76
CA PRO A 63 33.96 -9.80 8.93
C PRO A 63 34.64 -11.15 8.86
N LYS A 64 34.50 -11.99 9.88
CA LYS A 64 34.89 -13.39 9.81
C LYS A 64 34.25 -13.89 8.54
N ASP A 65 35.06 -14.49 7.65
CA ASP A 65 34.53 -15.29 6.55
C ASP A 65 33.39 -16.13 7.14
N MET A 66 32.13 -15.67 6.94
CA MET A 66 30.97 -16.47 7.29
C MET A 66 31.03 -17.65 6.31
N ASN A 67 31.59 -18.76 6.78
CA ASN A 67 31.45 -20.02 6.06
C ASN A 67 29.96 -20.17 5.70
N ASP A 68 29.65 -20.77 4.56
CA ASP A 68 28.33 -21.15 4.01
C ASP A 68 27.42 -21.95 4.97
N THR A 69 27.46 -21.65 6.26
CA THR A 69 26.82 -22.42 7.34
C THR A 69 25.52 -21.84 7.80
N SER A 70 25.22 -20.57 7.47
CA SER A 70 23.94 -19.96 7.88
C SER A 70 22.75 -20.74 7.34
N VAL A 71 21.78 -21.00 8.18
CA VAL A 71 20.53 -21.69 7.80
C VAL A 71 19.75 -20.90 6.73
N MET A 72 19.89 -19.58 6.72
CA MET A 72 19.19 -18.69 5.78
C MET A 72 19.65 -18.89 4.33
N LEU A 73 20.91 -19.32 4.11
CA LEU A 73 21.46 -19.57 2.77
C LEU A 73 21.08 -20.94 2.19
N LYS A 74 20.51 -21.82 3.01
CA LYS A 74 20.16 -23.18 2.60
C LYS A 74 18.73 -23.26 2.07
N PRO A 75 18.43 -24.24 1.21
CA PRO A 75 17.04 -24.57 0.92
C PRO A 75 16.25 -24.79 2.20
N TRP A 76 15.04 -24.28 2.23
CA TRP A 76 14.18 -24.42 3.40
C TRP A 76 13.92 -25.90 3.70
N PRO A 77 14.04 -26.32 4.96
CA PRO A 77 13.88 -27.72 5.34
C PRO A 77 12.41 -28.11 5.53
N GLY A 78 12.17 -29.40 5.68
CA GLY A 78 10.90 -29.93 6.16
C GLY A 78 9.93 -30.36 5.07
N GLN A 79 8.63 -30.46 5.46
CA GLN A 79 7.54 -30.88 4.59
C GLN A 79 7.15 -29.79 3.60
N PHE A 80 6.21 -30.07 2.72
CA PHE A 80 5.64 -29.11 1.75
C PHE A 80 6.66 -28.49 0.78
N GLY A 81 7.73 -29.21 0.45
CA GLY A 81 8.81 -28.67 -0.37
C GLY A 81 9.74 -27.71 0.37
N GLY A 82 9.72 -27.74 1.70
CA GLY A 82 10.44 -26.85 2.59
C GLY A 82 9.58 -25.69 3.10
N VAL A 83 9.85 -25.24 4.34
CA VAL A 83 9.18 -24.11 4.99
C VAL A 83 10.21 -23.17 5.61
N PRO A 84 9.92 -21.87 5.74
CA PRO A 84 10.84 -20.93 6.36
C PRO A 84 11.26 -21.39 7.76
N PRO A 85 12.57 -21.46 8.07
CA PRO A 85 13.10 -21.97 9.34
C PRO A 85 13.09 -20.88 10.42
N TRP A 86 11.91 -20.33 10.75
CA TRP A 86 11.74 -19.14 11.59
C TRP A 86 12.44 -19.24 12.96
N ASP A 87 12.42 -20.40 13.58
CA ASP A 87 13.03 -20.70 14.88
C ASP A 87 14.55 -20.76 14.86
N ALA A 88 15.15 -20.88 13.67
CA ALA A 88 16.59 -20.95 13.46
C ALA A 88 17.20 -19.66 12.86
N VAL A 89 16.38 -18.67 12.52
CA VAL A 89 16.83 -17.37 11.99
C VAL A 89 17.57 -16.58 13.06
N ARG A 90 18.74 -16.07 12.72
CA ARG A 90 19.56 -15.21 13.58
C ARG A 90 19.66 -13.82 12.97
N VAL A 91 19.16 -12.84 13.70
CA VAL A 91 19.09 -11.44 13.24
C VAL A 91 20.48 -10.87 12.93
N ASP A 92 21.49 -11.22 13.73
CA ASP A 92 22.86 -10.78 13.57
C ASP A 92 23.56 -11.34 12.32
N GLU A 93 22.97 -12.32 11.63
CA GLU A 93 23.51 -12.92 10.41
C GLU A 93 22.93 -12.28 9.12
N PHE A 94 21.88 -11.46 9.17
CA PHE A 94 21.20 -10.97 7.95
C PHE A 94 22.14 -10.25 6.98
N VAL A 95 22.94 -9.28 7.44
CA VAL A 95 23.83 -8.54 6.52
C VAL A 95 24.76 -9.48 5.76
N GLY A 96 25.44 -10.39 6.47
CA GLY A 96 26.35 -11.34 5.85
C GLY A 96 25.63 -12.38 4.97
N ALA A 97 24.40 -12.77 5.31
CA ALA A 97 23.60 -13.68 4.50
C ALA A 97 23.17 -13.00 3.18
N ILE A 98 22.68 -11.75 3.22
CA ILE A 98 22.36 -10.96 2.02
C ILE A 98 23.58 -10.80 1.13
N GLU A 99 24.74 -10.39 1.67
CA GLU A 99 25.97 -10.27 0.88
C GLU A 99 26.41 -11.60 0.23
N SER A 100 26.23 -12.70 0.93
CA SER A 100 26.58 -14.03 0.40
C SER A 100 25.60 -14.49 -0.68
N ALA A 101 24.30 -14.21 -0.49
CA ALA A 101 23.25 -14.52 -1.45
C ALA A 101 23.40 -13.67 -2.73
N ILE A 102 23.69 -12.37 -2.62
CA ILE A 102 24.04 -11.50 -3.75
C ILE A 102 25.20 -12.08 -4.55
N ARG A 103 26.28 -12.49 -3.88
CA ARG A 103 27.44 -13.11 -4.57
C ARG A 103 27.09 -14.43 -5.26
N ALA A 104 26.14 -15.20 -4.72
CA ALA A 104 25.66 -16.42 -5.34
C ALA A 104 24.90 -16.13 -6.63
N GLU A 105 23.93 -15.22 -6.57
CA GLU A 105 23.15 -14.83 -7.75
C GLU A 105 24.01 -14.16 -8.82
N GLN A 106 24.98 -13.32 -8.46
CA GLN A 106 25.94 -12.76 -9.42
C GLN A 106 26.66 -13.83 -10.23
N LYS A 107 27.04 -14.96 -9.61
CA LYS A 107 27.66 -16.08 -10.32
C LYS A 107 26.68 -16.79 -11.26
N GLU A 108 25.41 -16.93 -10.85
CA GLU A 108 24.37 -17.52 -11.67
C GLU A 108 24.10 -16.63 -12.90
N ILE A 109 23.95 -15.31 -12.71
CA ILE A 109 23.77 -14.32 -13.77
C ILE A 109 24.99 -14.32 -14.73
N GLU A 110 26.19 -14.35 -14.22
CA GLU A 110 27.41 -14.41 -15.05
C GLU A 110 27.48 -15.69 -15.87
N ALA A 111 27.09 -16.83 -15.30
CA ALA A 111 27.03 -18.11 -16.04
C ALA A 111 25.99 -18.07 -17.18
N ILE A 112 24.87 -17.38 -17.01
CA ILE A 112 23.88 -17.16 -18.07
C ILE A 112 24.46 -16.21 -19.13
N ALA A 113 24.99 -15.06 -18.70
CA ALA A 113 25.47 -14.00 -19.58
C ALA A 113 26.64 -14.47 -20.46
N SER A 114 27.60 -15.20 -19.88
CA SER A 114 28.81 -15.70 -20.57
C SER A 114 28.64 -17.04 -21.30
N ASN A 115 27.43 -17.62 -21.31
CA ASN A 115 27.16 -18.88 -21.99
C ASN A 115 27.49 -18.79 -23.49
N PRO A 116 28.45 -19.59 -24.00
CA PRO A 116 28.89 -19.51 -25.41
C PRO A 116 27.87 -20.07 -26.41
N ALA A 117 26.87 -20.84 -25.97
CA ALA A 117 25.83 -21.36 -26.83
C ALA A 117 24.88 -20.23 -27.29
N PRO A 118 24.28 -20.33 -28.49
CA PRO A 118 23.24 -19.40 -28.90
C PRO A 118 22.16 -19.27 -27.83
N ALA A 119 21.64 -18.04 -27.66
CA ALA A 119 20.60 -17.79 -26.69
C ALA A 119 19.30 -18.52 -27.11
N THR A 120 18.73 -19.25 -26.16
CA THR A 120 17.43 -19.93 -26.29
C THR A 120 16.55 -19.57 -25.10
N PHE A 121 15.26 -19.91 -25.17
CA PHE A 121 14.38 -19.77 -24.04
C PHE A 121 14.91 -20.51 -22.79
N GLU A 122 15.36 -21.74 -22.93
CA GLU A 122 15.84 -22.58 -21.82
C GLU A 122 17.11 -22.07 -21.18
N ASN A 123 18.12 -21.72 -22.01
CA ASN A 123 19.45 -21.35 -21.49
C ASN A 123 19.59 -19.87 -21.14
N THR A 124 18.53 -19.08 -21.31
CA THR A 124 18.53 -17.66 -21.01
C THR A 124 17.31 -17.28 -20.12
N ILE A 125 16.10 -17.46 -20.61
CA ILE A 125 14.90 -17.01 -19.90
C ILE A 125 14.58 -17.93 -18.72
N LEU A 126 14.46 -19.24 -18.96
CA LEU A 126 14.18 -20.21 -17.90
C LEU A 126 15.34 -20.31 -16.88
N ALA A 127 16.57 -20.13 -17.34
CA ALA A 127 17.73 -20.05 -16.46
C ALA A 127 17.67 -18.81 -15.55
N LEU A 128 17.20 -17.66 -16.08
CA LEU A 128 17.01 -16.44 -15.29
C LEU A 128 15.84 -16.56 -14.29
N GLU A 129 14.73 -17.22 -14.68
CA GLU A 129 13.62 -17.54 -13.78
C GLU A 129 14.02 -18.46 -12.61
N ALA A 130 15.11 -19.17 -12.74
CA ALA A 130 15.65 -20.06 -11.71
C ALA A 130 16.81 -19.44 -10.91
N ALA A 131 17.35 -18.29 -11.36
CA ALA A 131 18.43 -17.59 -10.67
C ALA A 131 17.91 -16.84 -9.45
N GLY A 132 18.77 -16.61 -8.46
CA GLY A 132 18.45 -15.78 -7.30
C GLY A 132 17.67 -16.49 -6.18
N GLU A 133 17.28 -17.75 -6.28
CA GLU A 133 16.47 -18.43 -5.25
C GLU A 133 17.06 -18.33 -3.83
N THR A 134 18.38 -18.22 -3.70
CA THR A 134 19.00 -18.06 -2.38
C THR A 134 18.78 -16.66 -1.83
N LEU A 135 18.87 -15.65 -2.68
CA LEU A 135 18.61 -14.26 -2.29
C LEU A 135 17.13 -14.06 -1.96
N ASP A 136 16.21 -14.56 -2.78
CA ASP A 136 14.75 -14.52 -2.54
C ASP A 136 14.40 -15.08 -1.16
N ARG A 137 15.01 -16.22 -0.77
CA ARG A 137 14.77 -16.81 0.54
C ARG A 137 15.26 -15.93 1.70
N VAL A 138 16.44 -15.32 1.57
CA VAL A 138 16.99 -14.44 2.62
C VAL A 138 16.20 -13.13 2.70
N GLU A 139 15.84 -12.54 1.55
CA GLU A 139 15.00 -11.35 1.48
C GLU A 139 13.63 -11.61 2.11
N THR A 140 12.98 -12.73 1.80
CA THR A 140 11.69 -13.10 2.43
C THR A 140 11.79 -13.13 3.95
N LEU A 141 12.86 -13.73 4.50
CA LEU A 141 13.07 -13.77 5.95
C LEU A 141 13.29 -12.37 6.52
N LEU A 142 14.06 -11.53 5.83
CA LEU A 142 14.31 -10.14 6.24
C LEU A 142 13.02 -9.30 6.17
N ASP A 143 12.25 -9.41 5.09
CA ASP A 143 11.00 -8.67 4.89
C ASP A 143 9.97 -8.94 5.97
N VAL A 144 9.85 -10.20 6.42
CA VAL A 144 9.00 -10.53 7.56
C VAL A 144 9.52 -9.91 8.87
N HIS A 145 10.84 -9.83 9.06
CA HIS A 145 11.41 -9.18 10.23
C HIS A 145 11.23 -7.65 10.19
N THR A 146 11.42 -7.02 9.04
CA THR A 146 11.25 -5.56 8.88
C THR A 146 9.78 -5.13 8.98
N SER A 147 8.86 -5.95 8.46
CA SER A 147 7.42 -5.63 8.49
C SER A 147 6.70 -6.09 9.77
N GLY A 148 7.11 -7.22 10.36
CA GLY A 148 6.40 -7.86 11.47
C GLY A 148 7.12 -7.86 12.81
N LEU A 149 8.44 -7.64 12.85
CA LEU A 149 9.32 -7.74 14.02
C LEU A 149 10.39 -6.64 14.03
N SER A 150 10.09 -5.43 13.56
CA SER A 150 11.04 -4.33 13.41
C SER A 150 11.46 -3.75 14.78
N LEU A 151 12.25 -4.53 15.52
CA LEU A 151 12.78 -4.19 16.85
C LEU A 151 14.30 -4.42 16.90
N GLY A 152 14.96 -3.78 17.87
CA GLY A 152 16.38 -3.93 18.09
C GLY A 152 17.22 -3.53 16.87
N PRO A 153 18.08 -4.39 16.32
CA PRO A 153 18.96 -4.03 15.21
C PRO A 153 18.30 -4.05 13.81
N ILE A 154 17.04 -4.51 13.67
CA ILE A 154 16.40 -4.69 12.36
C ILE A 154 16.35 -3.39 11.53
N PRO A 155 15.95 -2.22 12.06
CA PRO A 155 15.97 -0.98 11.30
C PRO A 155 17.37 -0.58 10.78
N ASP A 156 18.42 -0.85 11.55
CA ASP A 156 19.80 -0.57 11.13
C ASP A 156 20.27 -1.55 10.06
N ILE A 157 19.88 -2.82 10.15
CA ILE A 157 20.15 -3.83 9.12
C ILE A 157 19.48 -3.43 7.81
N GLU A 158 18.20 -3.06 7.83
CA GLU A 158 17.44 -2.59 6.66
C GLU A 158 18.16 -1.41 5.98
N ARG A 159 18.59 -0.42 6.76
CA ARG A 159 19.34 0.76 6.25
C ARG A 159 20.65 0.39 5.57
N VAL A 160 21.31 -0.66 6.02
CA VAL A 160 22.58 -1.16 5.43
C VAL A 160 22.33 -1.95 4.15
N VAL A 161 21.31 -2.83 4.13
CA VAL A 161 21.12 -3.76 3.02
C VAL A 161 20.32 -3.19 1.86
N ALA A 162 19.39 -2.26 2.09
CA ALA A 162 18.54 -1.72 1.03
C ALA A 162 19.33 -1.10 -0.15
N PRO A 163 20.37 -0.27 0.07
CA PRO A 163 21.21 0.20 -1.03
C PRO A 163 21.98 -0.91 -1.75
N GLN A 164 22.41 -1.95 -1.04
CA GLN A 164 23.14 -3.07 -1.63
C GLN A 164 22.24 -3.89 -2.56
N LEU A 165 21.00 -4.17 -2.13
CA LEU A 165 20.00 -4.85 -2.94
C LEU A 165 19.64 -4.05 -4.19
N SER A 166 19.47 -2.73 -4.04
CA SER A 166 19.23 -1.82 -5.18
C SER A 166 20.38 -1.85 -6.19
N GLN A 167 21.62 -1.76 -5.72
CA GLN A 167 22.81 -1.83 -6.57
C GLN A 167 22.92 -3.18 -7.28
N HIS A 168 22.62 -4.26 -6.57
CA HIS A 168 22.64 -5.59 -7.15
C HIS A 168 21.59 -5.74 -8.26
N ALA A 169 20.36 -5.33 -8.00
CA ALA A 169 19.29 -5.35 -9.00
C ALA A 169 19.62 -4.52 -10.26
N ASP A 170 20.29 -3.37 -10.08
CA ASP A 170 20.77 -2.55 -11.20
C ASP A 170 21.88 -3.29 -11.97
N SER A 171 22.81 -3.97 -11.30
CA SER A 171 23.90 -4.70 -11.94
C SER A 171 23.41 -5.83 -12.86
N ILE A 172 22.29 -6.47 -12.54
CA ILE A 172 21.66 -7.48 -13.39
C ILE A 172 21.09 -6.84 -14.66
N VAL A 173 20.33 -5.74 -14.52
CA VAL A 173 19.71 -5.05 -15.65
C VAL A 173 20.76 -4.43 -16.59
N GLN A 174 21.84 -3.91 -16.03
CA GLN A 174 22.95 -3.26 -16.76
C GLN A 174 23.93 -4.26 -17.37
N ASN A 175 23.76 -5.56 -17.13
CA ASN A 175 24.63 -6.57 -17.73
C ASN A 175 24.31 -6.69 -19.23
N ARG A 176 25.18 -6.09 -20.05
CA ARG A 176 25.01 -6.02 -21.51
C ARG A 176 25.01 -7.39 -22.19
N GLN A 177 25.78 -8.35 -21.66
CA GLN A 177 25.83 -9.69 -22.23
C GLN A 177 24.53 -10.43 -21.95
N LEU A 178 24.01 -10.31 -20.73
CA LEU A 178 22.70 -10.86 -20.38
C LEU A 178 21.59 -10.22 -21.22
N PHE A 179 21.57 -8.89 -21.32
CA PHE A 179 20.56 -8.18 -22.11
C PHE A 179 20.60 -8.60 -23.59
N ALA A 180 21.79 -8.70 -24.19
CA ALA A 180 21.93 -9.16 -25.57
C ALA A 180 21.37 -10.56 -25.78
N ARG A 181 21.47 -11.45 -24.80
CA ARG A 181 20.85 -12.80 -24.85
C ARG A 181 19.33 -12.74 -24.76
N ILE A 182 18.79 -11.91 -23.84
CA ILE A 182 17.34 -11.70 -23.73
C ILE A 182 16.79 -11.12 -25.03
N GLU A 183 17.45 -10.12 -25.61
CA GLU A 183 17.10 -9.47 -26.88
C GLU A 183 17.13 -10.48 -28.05
N ALA A 184 18.12 -11.34 -28.08
CA ALA A 184 18.22 -12.40 -29.10
C ALA A 184 17.06 -13.41 -29.01
N VAL A 185 16.62 -13.77 -27.81
CA VAL A 185 15.42 -14.61 -27.62
C VAL A 185 14.16 -13.86 -28.02
N TYR A 186 14.02 -12.58 -27.63
CA TYR A 186 12.87 -11.73 -27.93
C TYR A 186 12.67 -11.56 -29.44
N HIS A 187 13.74 -11.37 -30.22
CA HIS A 187 13.70 -11.23 -31.68
C HIS A 187 13.81 -12.58 -32.42
N GLY A 188 13.98 -13.69 -31.70
CA GLY A 188 14.12 -15.01 -32.28
C GLY A 188 12.83 -15.54 -32.91
N GLU A 189 12.95 -16.27 -34.04
CA GLU A 189 11.80 -16.87 -34.74
C GLU A 189 11.07 -17.90 -33.85
N GLU A 190 11.78 -18.58 -32.96
CA GLU A 190 11.21 -19.57 -32.05
C GLU A 190 10.13 -19.00 -31.14
N LEU A 191 10.27 -17.73 -30.71
CA LEU A 191 9.30 -17.07 -29.84
C LEU A 191 7.92 -16.94 -30.51
N GLN A 192 7.86 -16.73 -31.82
CA GLN A 192 6.59 -16.60 -32.56
C GLN A 192 5.74 -17.86 -32.52
N SER A 193 6.38 -19.03 -32.36
CA SER A 193 5.69 -20.34 -32.29
C SER A 193 5.55 -20.85 -30.84
N ALA A 194 6.10 -20.15 -29.87
CA ALA A 194 6.06 -20.53 -28.45
C ALA A 194 4.64 -20.40 -27.87
N PRO A 195 4.32 -21.09 -26.77
CA PRO A 195 3.08 -20.88 -26.03
C PRO A 195 2.88 -19.40 -25.63
N ALA A 196 1.64 -18.91 -25.61
CA ALA A 196 1.34 -17.51 -25.33
C ALA A 196 1.92 -17.02 -23.98
N ALA A 197 1.93 -17.87 -22.94
CA ALA A 197 2.54 -17.54 -21.65
C ALA A 197 4.06 -17.32 -21.75
N GLN A 198 4.76 -18.09 -22.59
CA GLN A 198 6.19 -17.88 -22.84
C GLN A 198 6.44 -16.61 -23.66
N GLN A 199 5.61 -16.37 -24.69
CA GLN A 199 5.71 -15.14 -25.48
C GLN A 199 5.58 -13.92 -24.57
N ARG A 200 4.56 -13.91 -23.71
CA ARG A 200 4.34 -12.81 -22.75
C ARG A 200 5.48 -12.70 -21.74
N LEU A 201 5.98 -13.82 -21.20
CA LEU A 201 7.11 -13.78 -20.27
C LEU A 201 8.34 -13.10 -20.89
N VAL A 202 8.71 -13.51 -22.09
CA VAL A 202 9.87 -12.94 -22.80
C VAL A 202 9.64 -11.46 -23.14
N GLU A 203 8.44 -11.13 -23.62
CA GLU A 203 8.06 -9.73 -23.96
C GLU A 203 8.14 -8.82 -22.73
N GLU A 204 7.54 -9.24 -21.59
CA GLU A 204 7.53 -8.45 -20.37
C GLU A 204 8.92 -8.35 -19.74
N LEU A 205 9.72 -9.42 -19.80
CA LEU A 205 11.11 -9.41 -19.33
C LEU A 205 11.95 -8.43 -20.17
N TYR A 206 11.90 -8.53 -21.51
CA TYR A 206 12.63 -7.61 -22.39
C TYR A 206 12.22 -6.16 -22.13
N ARG A 207 10.92 -5.87 -22.11
CA ARG A 207 10.40 -4.53 -21.81
C ARG A 207 10.82 -4.03 -20.41
N SER A 208 10.84 -4.95 -19.43
CA SER A 208 11.29 -4.61 -18.07
C SER A 208 12.75 -4.16 -18.06
N PHE A 209 13.64 -4.90 -18.75
CA PHE A 209 15.04 -4.52 -18.88
C PHE A 209 15.20 -3.15 -19.56
N VAL A 210 14.50 -2.92 -20.68
CA VAL A 210 14.52 -1.64 -21.40
C VAL A 210 14.03 -0.50 -20.49
N ARG A 211 12.89 -0.66 -19.82
CA ARG A 211 12.33 0.35 -18.90
C ARG A 211 13.26 0.65 -17.72
N ARG A 212 14.11 -0.29 -17.33
CA ARG A 212 15.07 -0.16 -16.23
C ARG A 212 16.47 0.26 -16.70
N GLY A 213 16.63 0.61 -17.99
CA GLY A 213 17.84 1.23 -18.51
C GLY A 213 18.89 0.31 -19.10
N ALA A 214 18.52 -0.92 -19.50
CA ALA A 214 19.47 -1.86 -20.14
C ALA A 214 20.10 -1.34 -21.45
N GLN A 215 19.45 -0.37 -22.11
CA GLN A 215 19.92 0.25 -23.35
C GLN A 215 20.73 1.53 -23.14
N LEU A 216 20.89 2.01 -21.91
CA LEU A 216 21.68 3.18 -21.57
C LEU A 216 23.19 2.92 -21.78
N ASP A 217 23.94 4.00 -22.02
CA ASP A 217 25.39 3.92 -22.05
C ASP A 217 26.01 3.79 -20.63
N ASP A 218 27.33 3.66 -20.53
CA ASP A 218 28.01 3.40 -19.24
C ASP A 218 27.89 4.57 -18.26
N ASP A 219 27.93 5.81 -18.75
CA ASP A 219 27.82 7.02 -17.92
C ASP A 219 26.36 7.18 -17.43
N GLU A 220 25.40 6.94 -18.31
CA GLU A 220 23.97 6.97 -18.00
C GLU A 220 23.57 5.85 -17.00
N GLN A 221 24.13 4.64 -17.16
CA GLN A 221 23.91 3.52 -16.22
C GLN A 221 24.49 3.85 -14.83
N ALA A 222 25.68 4.44 -14.77
CA ALA A 222 26.29 4.86 -13.51
C ALA A 222 25.43 5.93 -12.81
N GLU A 223 24.88 6.89 -13.55
CA GLU A 223 23.98 7.91 -13.00
C GLU A 223 22.67 7.28 -12.54
N LEU A 224 22.09 6.36 -13.29
CA LEU A 224 20.87 5.62 -12.90
C LEU A 224 21.07 4.86 -11.59
N SER A 225 22.16 4.14 -11.44
CA SER A 225 22.50 3.42 -10.20
C SER A 225 22.67 4.39 -9.02
N ARG A 226 23.34 5.53 -9.23
CA ARG A 226 23.46 6.56 -8.19
C ARG A 226 22.09 7.08 -7.73
N ILE A 227 21.19 7.33 -8.67
CA ILE A 227 19.82 7.77 -8.39
C ILE A 227 19.07 6.68 -7.60
N ASN A 228 19.10 5.43 -8.04
CA ASN A 228 18.37 4.33 -7.42
C ASN A 228 18.87 4.05 -5.99
N MET A 229 20.19 4.02 -5.76
CA MET A 229 20.76 3.86 -4.41
C MET A 229 20.34 5.01 -3.48
N ARG A 230 20.33 6.25 -3.98
CA ARG A 230 19.90 7.39 -3.16
C ARG A 230 18.42 7.33 -2.85
N LEU A 231 17.57 6.95 -3.81
CA LEU A 231 16.14 6.73 -3.59
C LEU A 231 15.89 5.65 -2.54
N ALA A 232 16.59 4.51 -2.59
CA ALA A 232 16.45 3.44 -1.60
C ALA A 232 16.75 3.94 -0.18
N SER A 233 17.80 4.76 -0.01
CA SER A 233 18.12 5.36 1.29
C SER A 233 17.03 6.34 1.75
N LEU A 234 16.53 7.19 0.84
CA LEU A 234 15.48 8.17 1.18
C LEU A 234 14.14 7.51 1.53
N PHE A 235 13.80 6.40 0.90
CA PHE A 235 12.59 5.64 1.23
C PHE A 235 12.67 5.08 2.65
N THR A 236 13.83 4.59 3.05
CA THR A 236 14.07 4.12 4.42
C THR A 236 13.99 5.29 5.41
N ASP A 237 14.66 6.42 5.12
CA ASP A 237 14.62 7.61 5.97
C ASP A 237 13.18 8.12 6.16
N PHE A 238 12.41 8.23 5.06
CA PHE A 238 11.01 8.62 5.10
C PHE A 238 10.19 7.75 6.07
N ASN A 239 10.33 6.45 5.94
CA ASN A 239 9.60 5.47 6.75
C ASN A 239 9.98 5.57 8.24
N GLN A 240 11.27 5.72 8.53
CA GLN A 240 11.76 5.86 9.90
C GLN A 240 11.25 7.16 10.55
N HIS A 241 11.16 8.27 9.80
CA HIS A 241 10.59 9.51 10.29
C HIS A 241 9.11 9.34 10.68
N VAL A 242 8.30 8.67 9.85
CA VAL A 242 6.90 8.39 10.17
C VAL A 242 6.77 7.55 11.45
N LEU A 243 7.58 6.52 11.59
CA LEU A 243 7.57 5.65 12.77
C LEU A 243 7.98 6.42 14.06
N GLU A 244 8.97 7.30 13.96
CA GLU A 244 9.41 8.10 15.11
C GLU A 244 8.37 9.17 15.48
N ASP A 245 7.72 9.81 14.51
CA ASP A 245 6.63 10.75 14.75
C ASP A 245 5.45 10.06 15.47
N GLU A 246 5.01 8.90 14.99
CA GLU A 246 3.94 8.11 15.62
C GLU A 246 4.24 7.73 17.08
N LYS A 247 5.52 7.56 17.45
CA LYS A 247 5.93 7.29 18.83
C LYS A 247 5.94 8.53 19.70
N ARG A 248 6.31 9.70 19.13
CA ARG A 248 6.55 10.94 19.89
C ARG A 248 5.29 11.71 20.20
N PHE A 249 4.34 11.75 19.27
CA PHE A 249 3.10 12.52 19.42
C PHE A 249 1.99 11.64 19.99
N VAL A 250 1.75 11.81 21.31
CA VAL A 250 0.70 11.11 22.06
C VAL A 250 -0.15 12.16 22.77
N THR A 251 -1.48 12.05 22.62
CA THR A 251 -2.40 12.87 23.41
C THR A 251 -2.71 12.16 24.71
N TRP A 252 -2.25 12.73 25.82
CA TRP A 252 -2.46 12.20 27.15
C TRP A 252 -3.73 12.75 27.77
N ILE A 253 -4.47 11.90 28.47
CA ILE A 253 -5.72 12.23 29.16
C ILE A 253 -5.59 11.81 30.62
N ASP A 254 -5.94 12.70 31.55
CA ASP A 254 -5.92 12.46 33.00
C ASP A 254 -7.31 12.54 33.62
N ASP A 255 -8.17 13.43 33.13
CA ASP A 255 -9.51 13.61 33.65
C ASP A 255 -10.48 12.56 33.06
N PRO A 256 -11.12 11.72 33.89
CA PRO A 256 -12.15 10.81 33.42
C PRO A 256 -13.32 11.49 32.69
N ALA A 257 -13.60 12.77 32.97
CA ALA A 257 -14.64 13.52 32.29
C ALA A 257 -14.34 13.71 30.79
N ASP A 258 -13.07 13.72 30.40
CA ASP A 258 -12.62 13.86 29.01
C ASP A 258 -12.82 12.57 28.17
N LEU A 259 -13.21 11.47 28.82
CA LEU A 259 -13.53 10.18 28.16
C LEU A 259 -15.03 10.09 27.80
N ALA A 260 -15.82 11.13 28.09
CA ALA A 260 -17.24 11.13 27.79
C ALA A 260 -17.49 10.83 26.30
N GLY A 261 -18.46 9.95 26.03
CA GLY A 261 -18.81 9.49 24.69
C GLY A 261 -18.04 8.29 24.18
N LEU A 262 -16.87 7.97 24.77
CA LEU A 262 -16.05 6.84 24.32
C LEU A 262 -16.65 5.48 24.80
N PRO A 263 -16.66 4.45 23.93
CA PRO A 263 -16.98 3.09 24.35
C PRO A 263 -15.98 2.52 25.38
N ASP A 264 -16.45 1.60 26.24
CA ASP A 264 -15.61 0.94 27.24
C ASP A 264 -14.39 0.24 26.65
N SER A 265 -14.52 -0.37 25.47
CA SER A 265 -13.44 -1.02 24.73
C SER A 265 -12.36 -0.03 24.33
N THR A 266 -12.76 1.15 23.84
CA THR A 266 -11.83 2.24 23.50
C THR A 266 -11.12 2.77 24.75
N ILE A 267 -11.84 3.01 25.84
CA ILE A 267 -11.26 3.46 27.13
C ILE A 267 -10.21 2.45 27.62
N ALA A 268 -10.52 1.16 27.55
CA ALA A 268 -9.59 0.11 27.94
C ALA A 268 -8.32 0.08 27.06
N ALA A 269 -8.48 0.27 25.75
CA ALA A 269 -7.36 0.34 24.80
C ALA A 269 -6.44 1.55 25.09
N LEU A 270 -7.03 2.73 25.36
CA LEU A 270 -6.27 3.93 25.72
C LEU A 270 -5.53 3.77 27.05
N ALA A 271 -6.11 3.09 28.04
CA ALA A 271 -5.45 2.77 29.30
C ALA A 271 -4.28 1.79 29.12
N ALA A 272 -4.46 0.78 28.29
CA ALA A 272 -3.40 -0.17 27.93
C ALA A 272 -2.24 0.54 27.21
N ALA A 273 -2.54 1.44 26.27
CA ALA A 273 -1.54 2.23 25.56
C ALA A 273 -0.75 3.15 26.50
N ALA A 274 -1.38 3.74 27.52
CA ALA A 274 -0.71 4.52 28.55
C ALA A 274 0.20 3.64 29.40
N THR A 275 -0.26 2.46 29.80
CA THR A 275 0.53 1.50 30.60
C THR A 275 1.78 1.03 29.86
N GLN A 276 1.67 0.73 28.58
CA GLN A 276 2.81 0.34 27.73
C GLN A 276 3.87 1.46 27.61
N ARG A 277 3.51 2.70 27.90
CA ARG A 277 4.38 3.88 27.90
C ARG A 277 4.74 4.34 29.31
N ASP A 278 4.71 3.44 30.28
CA ASP A 278 4.98 3.71 31.71
C ASP A 278 4.09 4.81 32.31
N SER A 279 2.94 5.08 31.72
CA SER A 279 1.99 6.14 32.13
C SER A 279 2.68 7.51 32.36
N ALA A 280 3.73 7.78 31.58
CA ALA A 280 4.61 8.92 31.78
C ALA A 280 3.91 10.30 31.68
N GLY A 281 2.79 10.34 30.94
CA GLY A 281 2.07 11.58 30.65
C GLY A 281 0.61 11.61 31.10
N GLY A 282 0.05 10.47 31.60
CA GLY A 282 -1.37 10.43 31.98
C GLY A 282 -1.90 9.01 32.17
N ARG A 283 -3.20 8.90 32.48
CA ARG A 283 -3.88 7.61 32.71
C ARG A 283 -4.30 6.93 31.41
N TRP A 284 -4.56 7.70 30.38
CA TRP A 284 -5.01 7.24 29.07
C TRP A 284 -4.16 7.92 27.99
N ALA A 285 -3.90 7.22 26.92
CA ALA A 285 -3.06 7.72 25.83
C ALA A 285 -3.72 7.45 24.47
N VAL A 286 -4.05 8.52 23.73
CA VAL A 286 -4.40 8.42 22.31
C VAL A 286 -3.09 8.45 21.54
N THR A 287 -2.71 7.31 20.96
CA THR A 287 -1.50 7.20 20.14
C THR A 287 -1.74 7.78 18.75
N ASN A 288 -0.66 8.20 18.06
CA ASN A 288 -0.76 8.86 16.77
C ASN A 288 -0.91 7.87 15.60
N THR A 289 -1.69 6.82 15.80
CA THR A 289 -2.01 5.78 14.82
C THR A 289 -3.50 5.80 14.49
N ARG A 290 -3.86 5.42 13.25
CA ARG A 290 -5.26 5.44 12.80
C ARG A 290 -6.19 4.62 13.72
N SER A 291 -5.76 3.44 14.15
CA SER A 291 -6.53 2.56 15.03
C SER A 291 -6.85 3.17 16.41
N SER A 292 -6.07 4.17 16.85
CA SER A 292 -6.34 4.90 18.09
C SER A 292 -7.12 6.21 17.84
N VAL A 293 -6.81 6.88 16.72
CA VAL A 293 -7.36 8.21 16.40
C VAL A 293 -8.80 8.12 15.90
N ASP A 294 -9.12 7.23 14.95
CA ASP A 294 -10.44 7.17 14.34
C ASP A 294 -11.54 6.84 15.36
N PRO A 295 -11.43 5.83 16.26
CA PRO A 295 -12.42 5.60 17.32
C PRO A 295 -12.57 6.77 18.28
N PHE A 296 -11.48 7.48 18.58
CA PHE A 296 -11.52 8.67 19.42
C PHE A 296 -12.27 9.82 18.75
N LEU A 297 -11.94 10.13 17.48
CA LEU A 297 -12.62 11.19 16.72
C LEU A 297 -14.10 10.89 16.47
N THR A 298 -14.47 9.62 16.36
CA THR A 298 -15.86 9.18 16.15
C THR A 298 -16.71 9.34 17.40
N ASN A 299 -16.16 9.09 18.59
CA ASN A 299 -16.98 8.94 19.78
C ASN A 299 -16.77 10.00 20.87
N ALA A 300 -15.59 10.64 20.97
CA ALA A 300 -15.30 11.56 22.07
C ALA A 300 -16.17 12.81 22.04
N ASP A 301 -16.87 13.10 23.15
CA ASP A 301 -17.70 14.31 23.27
C ASP A 301 -16.87 15.60 23.33
N HIS A 302 -15.64 15.52 23.85
CA HIS A 302 -14.78 16.69 24.06
C HIS A 302 -14.19 17.23 22.75
N ARG A 303 -14.85 18.22 22.14
CA ARG A 303 -14.47 18.80 20.84
C ARG A 303 -13.03 19.29 20.77
N GLY A 304 -12.52 19.95 21.84
CA GLY A 304 -11.13 20.45 21.87
C GLY A 304 -10.09 19.32 21.82
N LEU A 305 -10.39 18.17 22.44
CA LEU A 305 -9.53 17.00 22.35
C LEU A 305 -9.61 16.35 20.97
N ARG A 306 -10.80 16.30 20.34
CA ARG A 306 -10.90 15.85 18.94
C ARG A 306 -10.03 16.71 18.01
N GLU A 307 -10.08 18.06 18.17
CA GLU A 307 -9.21 18.96 17.40
C GLU A 307 -7.74 18.68 17.63
N GLN A 308 -7.31 18.49 18.90
CA GLN A 308 -5.91 18.21 19.23
C GLN A 308 -5.44 16.89 18.61
N VAL A 309 -6.21 15.80 18.80
CA VAL A 309 -5.90 14.47 18.26
C VAL A 309 -5.85 14.52 16.73
N TRP A 310 -6.83 15.18 16.10
CA TRP A 310 -6.87 15.36 14.65
C TRP A 310 -5.64 16.12 14.13
N ARG A 311 -5.27 17.24 14.78
CA ARG A 311 -4.10 18.02 14.38
C ARG A 311 -2.82 17.22 14.51
N ASN A 312 -2.60 16.51 15.60
CA ASN A 312 -1.43 15.67 15.81
C ASN A 312 -1.33 14.61 14.69
N PHE A 313 -2.45 13.98 14.34
CA PHE A 313 -2.46 12.91 13.36
C PHE A 313 -2.20 13.39 11.93
N TYR A 314 -2.85 14.48 11.51
CA TYR A 314 -2.71 14.99 10.15
C TYR A 314 -1.50 15.92 9.95
N SER A 315 -0.77 16.31 11.01
CA SER A 315 0.50 17.04 10.89
C SER A 315 1.74 16.14 11.01
N ARG A 316 1.58 14.83 11.00
CA ARG A 316 2.72 13.90 11.10
C ARG A 316 3.80 14.23 10.08
N CYS A 317 5.06 14.26 10.54
CA CYS A 317 6.24 14.59 9.74
C CYS A 317 6.18 15.94 9.00
N ASP A 318 5.40 16.91 9.53
CA ASP A 318 5.23 18.26 9.00
C ASP A 318 5.40 19.30 10.13
N HIS A 319 6.48 19.14 10.92
CA HIS A 319 6.74 19.94 12.13
C HIS A 319 7.96 20.86 12.01
N GLY A 320 8.72 20.80 10.92
CA GLY A 320 9.98 21.54 10.74
C GLY A 320 11.10 21.07 11.66
N ASP A 321 11.02 19.86 12.19
CA ASP A 321 12.03 19.22 13.04
C ASP A 321 12.88 18.18 12.26
N GLU A 322 13.67 17.40 12.98
CA GLU A 322 14.56 16.38 12.41
C GLU A 322 13.82 15.22 11.69
N PHE A 323 12.53 15.05 11.93
CA PHE A 323 11.67 14.03 11.32
C PHE A 323 10.70 14.63 10.28
N ASP A 324 10.90 15.89 9.90
CA ASP A 324 10.13 16.54 8.84
C ASP A 324 10.47 15.93 7.46
N ASN A 325 9.45 15.43 6.78
CA ASN A 325 9.62 14.74 5.50
C ASN A 325 9.57 15.66 4.27
N ASN A 326 9.29 16.96 4.40
CA ASN A 326 9.13 17.83 3.24
C ASN A 326 10.43 17.95 2.40
N ALA A 327 11.60 17.96 3.04
CA ALA A 327 12.89 17.97 2.33
C ALA A 327 13.17 16.61 1.65
N VAL A 328 12.86 15.51 2.32
CA VAL A 328 13.00 14.13 1.79
C VAL A 328 12.11 13.95 0.56
N ILE A 329 10.85 14.38 0.63
CA ILE A 329 9.89 14.33 -0.51
C ILE A 329 10.44 15.08 -1.71
N ARG A 330 10.91 16.32 -1.54
CA ARG A 330 11.48 17.11 -2.64
C ARG A 330 12.66 16.40 -3.31
N GLU A 331 13.55 15.80 -2.53
CA GLU A 331 14.69 15.05 -3.07
C GLU A 331 14.22 13.80 -3.82
N ILE A 332 13.28 13.02 -3.27
CA ILE A 332 12.69 11.86 -3.94
C ILE A 332 12.07 12.26 -5.28
N LEU A 333 11.25 13.30 -5.32
CA LEU A 333 10.58 13.75 -6.55
C LEU A 333 11.58 14.22 -7.62
N ASN A 334 12.62 14.96 -7.24
CA ASN A 334 13.67 15.36 -8.16
C ASN A 334 14.43 14.17 -8.75
N LEU A 335 14.76 13.19 -7.91
CA LEU A 335 15.45 11.97 -8.36
C LEU A 335 14.53 11.10 -9.24
N ARG A 336 13.25 10.99 -8.91
CA ARG A 336 12.25 10.30 -9.75
C ARG A 336 12.13 10.92 -11.13
N LEU A 337 12.05 12.25 -11.19
CA LEU A 337 11.98 12.97 -12.45
C LEU A 337 13.29 12.83 -13.25
N ALA A 338 14.44 12.96 -12.59
CA ALA A 338 15.75 12.77 -13.24
C ALA A 338 15.87 11.36 -13.82
N ARG A 339 15.47 10.33 -13.05
CA ARG A 339 15.44 8.95 -13.51
C ARG A 339 14.50 8.76 -14.71
N ALA A 340 13.29 9.30 -14.66
CA ALA A 340 12.34 9.18 -15.76
C ALA A 340 12.90 9.82 -17.05
N LYS A 341 13.49 11.01 -16.95
CA LYS A 341 14.13 11.69 -18.09
C LYS A 341 15.33 10.91 -18.64
N LEU A 342 16.17 10.36 -17.77
CA LEU A 342 17.29 9.51 -18.16
C LEU A 342 16.81 8.28 -18.95
N LEU A 343 15.67 7.71 -18.55
CA LEU A 343 15.02 6.57 -19.22
C LEU A 343 14.17 6.97 -20.44
N GLY A 344 14.18 8.26 -20.86
CA GLY A 344 13.49 8.74 -22.05
C GLY A 344 12.01 9.08 -21.87
N TYR A 345 11.53 9.20 -20.63
CA TYR A 345 10.15 9.58 -20.32
C TYR A 345 10.04 11.05 -19.91
N ALA A 346 8.90 11.67 -20.24
CA ALA A 346 8.68 13.07 -19.90
C ALA A 346 8.53 13.28 -18.38
N THR A 347 7.80 12.40 -17.72
CA THR A 347 7.51 12.45 -16.29
C THR A 347 7.67 11.08 -15.62
N HIS A 348 7.71 11.08 -14.29
CA HIS A 348 7.72 9.84 -13.53
C HIS A 348 6.43 9.03 -13.73
N ALA A 349 5.27 9.70 -13.85
CA ALA A 349 3.99 9.03 -14.10
C ALA A 349 3.99 8.33 -15.48
N ASP A 350 4.53 8.97 -16.54
CA ASP A 350 4.66 8.33 -17.85
C ASP A 350 5.48 7.04 -17.79
N TRP A 351 6.56 7.05 -17.02
CA TRP A 351 7.40 5.87 -16.83
C TRP A 351 6.68 4.76 -16.05
N ARG A 352 6.01 5.13 -14.93
CA ARG A 352 5.34 4.15 -14.06
C ARG A 352 4.15 3.47 -14.74
N MET A 353 3.43 4.17 -15.58
CA MET A 353 2.19 3.67 -16.18
C MET A 353 2.38 2.85 -17.45
N GLN A 354 3.63 2.61 -17.88
CA GLN A 354 3.89 1.77 -19.05
C GLN A 354 3.37 0.33 -18.94
N ARG A 355 3.20 -0.16 -17.72
CA ARG A 355 2.68 -1.51 -17.42
C ARG A 355 1.51 -1.41 -16.45
N THR A 356 0.39 -0.85 -16.93
CA THR A 356 -0.88 -0.75 -16.20
C THR A 356 -2.04 -0.93 -17.17
N MET A 357 -3.22 -1.25 -16.66
CA MET A 357 -4.45 -1.31 -17.49
C MET A 357 -4.83 0.07 -18.02
N ALA A 358 -4.66 1.12 -17.21
CA ALA A 358 -4.91 2.50 -17.61
C ALA A 358 -3.97 2.97 -18.73
N GLY A 359 -2.73 2.49 -18.77
CA GLY A 359 -1.73 2.75 -19.80
C GLY A 359 -1.17 4.17 -19.82
N THR A 360 -1.92 5.19 -19.38
CA THR A 360 -1.50 6.60 -19.36
C THR A 360 -2.00 7.34 -18.12
N PRO A 361 -1.25 8.37 -17.64
CA PRO A 361 -1.69 9.23 -16.55
C PRO A 361 -3.05 9.91 -16.84
N ASP A 362 -3.30 10.31 -18.07
CA ASP A 362 -4.56 10.95 -18.47
C ASP A 362 -5.76 10.01 -18.37
N ALA A 363 -5.61 8.71 -18.68
CA ALA A 363 -6.69 7.74 -18.54
C ALA A 363 -7.04 7.51 -17.06
N ALA A 364 -6.03 7.40 -16.19
CA ALA A 364 -6.26 7.30 -14.75
C ALA A 364 -6.91 8.56 -14.18
N MET A 365 -6.44 9.74 -14.60
CA MET A 365 -7.06 11.02 -14.22
C MET A 365 -8.50 11.14 -14.70
N ALA A 366 -8.81 10.66 -15.92
CA ALA A 366 -10.17 10.71 -16.47
C ALA A 366 -11.16 9.92 -15.59
N LEU A 367 -10.80 8.70 -15.17
CA LEU A 367 -11.64 7.92 -14.25
C LEU A 367 -11.81 8.63 -12.89
N MET A 368 -10.73 9.12 -12.29
CA MET A 368 -10.79 9.83 -11.02
C MET A 368 -11.68 11.08 -11.11
N MET A 369 -11.55 11.85 -12.19
CA MET A 369 -12.33 13.08 -12.38
C MET A 369 -13.78 12.84 -12.85
N GLU A 370 -14.12 11.64 -13.33
CA GLU A 370 -15.51 11.23 -13.53
C GLU A 370 -16.24 11.04 -12.19
N VAL A 371 -15.56 10.48 -11.20
CA VAL A 371 -16.11 10.18 -9.87
C VAL A 371 -16.09 11.40 -8.95
N TRP A 372 -15.02 12.20 -9.01
CA TRP A 372 -14.75 13.30 -8.08
C TRP A 372 -15.90 14.28 -7.85
N PRO A 373 -16.53 14.90 -8.90
CA PRO A 373 -17.58 15.89 -8.68
C PRO A 373 -18.84 15.29 -8.05
N LYS A 374 -19.12 14.00 -8.31
CA LYS A 374 -20.26 13.28 -7.72
C LYS A 374 -20.03 13.03 -6.23
N ALA A 375 -18.78 12.65 -5.87
CA ALA A 375 -18.38 12.45 -4.49
C ALA A 375 -18.40 13.78 -3.68
N VAL A 376 -17.89 14.87 -4.25
CA VAL A 376 -17.94 16.21 -3.63
C VAL A 376 -19.39 16.67 -3.40
N ALA A 377 -20.27 16.44 -4.37
CA ALA A 377 -21.70 16.77 -4.21
C ALA A 377 -22.33 15.95 -3.06
N ARG A 378 -21.97 14.67 -2.93
CA ARG A 378 -22.44 13.83 -1.83
C ARG A 378 -21.91 14.31 -0.47
N VAL A 379 -20.64 14.73 -0.38
CA VAL A 379 -20.08 15.33 0.86
C VAL A 379 -20.88 16.58 1.28
N ALA A 380 -21.30 17.40 0.33
CA ALA A 380 -22.12 18.58 0.67
C ALA A 380 -23.48 18.20 1.31
N GLU A 381 -24.12 17.10 0.84
CA GLU A 381 -25.33 16.54 1.46
C GLU A 381 -25.04 15.98 2.86
N GLU A 382 -23.94 15.22 3.01
CA GLU A 382 -23.52 14.64 4.28
C GLU A 382 -23.20 15.72 5.33
N VAL A 383 -22.47 16.77 4.94
CA VAL A 383 -22.17 17.92 5.81
C VAL A 383 -23.44 18.68 6.22
N ALA A 384 -24.40 18.85 5.31
CA ALA A 384 -25.68 19.49 5.64
C ALA A 384 -26.47 18.67 6.67
N ASP A 385 -26.44 17.35 6.60
CA ASP A 385 -27.06 16.47 7.58
C ASP A 385 -26.39 16.60 8.94
N MET A 386 -25.04 16.59 8.99
CA MET A 386 -24.27 16.78 10.21
C MET A 386 -24.50 18.15 10.84
N GLN A 387 -24.55 19.23 10.04
CA GLN A 387 -24.78 20.57 10.53
C GLN A 387 -26.17 20.70 11.20
N ARG A 388 -27.20 20.03 10.62
CA ARG A 388 -28.55 20.01 11.25
C ARG A 388 -28.52 19.32 12.64
N VAL A 389 -27.75 18.26 12.81
CA VAL A 389 -27.58 17.60 14.12
C VAL A 389 -26.86 18.53 15.10
N ALA A 390 -25.76 19.15 14.67
CA ALA A 390 -24.98 20.07 15.49
C ALA A 390 -25.78 21.29 15.94
N ASP A 391 -26.57 21.90 15.05
CA ASP A 391 -27.43 23.07 15.34
C ASP A 391 -28.52 22.71 16.36
N ARG A 392 -29.17 21.54 16.21
CA ARG A 392 -30.19 21.05 17.14
C ARG A 392 -29.56 20.77 18.54
N GLU A 393 -28.37 20.18 18.62
CA GLU A 393 -27.69 19.97 19.89
C GLU A 393 -27.32 21.30 20.58
N ALA A 394 -26.88 22.28 19.80
CA ALA A 394 -26.56 23.59 20.32
C ALA A 394 -27.82 24.29 20.91
N GLU A 395 -28.94 24.23 20.19
CA GLU A 395 -30.24 24.80 20.65
C GLU A 395 -30.71 24.11 21.96
N LEU A 396 -30.75 22.79 21.99
CA LEU A 396 -31.14 22.00 23.17
C LEU A 396 -30.25 22.23 24.36
N GLY A 397 -28.95 22.38 24.12
CA GLY A 397 -27.93 22.61 25.17
C GLY A 397 -27.77 24.07 25.55
N GLY A 398 -28.47 25.03 24.92
CA GLY A 398 -28.29 26.47 25.14
C GLY A 398 -26.86 26.93 24.82
N ARG A 399 -26.22 26.33 23.81
CA ARG A 399 -24.84 26.62 23.40
C ARG A 399 -24.85 27.37 22.07
N GLU A 400 -23.76 28.10 21.81
CA GLU A 400 -23.56 28.71 20.49
C GLU A 400 -23.45 27.65 19.41
N PRO A 401 -24.09 27.85 18.22
CA PRO A 401 -23.93 26.95 17.09
C PRO A 401 -22.46 26.83 16.66
N ILE A 402 -22.07 25.65 16.30
CA ILE A 402 -20.76 25.41 15.69
C ILE A 402 -20.89 25.25 14.19
N ARG A 403 -19.84 25.54 13.47
CA ARG A 403 -19.67 25.09 12.09
C ARG A 403 -18.88 23.79 12.11
N ILE A 404 -19.32 22.81 11.31
CA ILE A 404 -18.60 21.54 11.15
C ILE A 404 -17.20 21.81 10.58
N GLU A 405 -16.20 21.30 11.25
CA GLU A 405 -14.79 21.30 10.85
C GLU A 405 -14.31 19.85 10.64
N ALA A 406 -13.12 19.67 10.08
CA ALA A 406 -12.61 18.35 9.77
C ALA A 406 -12.51 17.40 10.99
N TRP A 407 -12.21 17.92 12.18
CA TRP A 407 -12.20 17.14 13.43
C TRP A 407 -13.58 16.83 14.02
N ASP A 408 -14.64 17.42 13.45
CA ASP A 408 -16.02 17.15 13.83
C ASP A 408 -16.69 16.12 12.91
N TYR A 409 -16.11 15.86 11.74
CA TYR A 409 -16.74 15.08 10.67
C TYR A 409 -17.15 13.68 11.15
N LEU A 410 -16.20 12.88 11.64
CA LEU A 410 -16.47 11.51 12.09
C LEU A 410 -17.49 11.47 13.23
N TYR A 411 -17.40 12.38 14.17
CA TYR A 411 -18.31 12.49 15.32
C TYR A 411 -19.76 12.76 14.90
N TYR A 412 -19.97 13.76 14.04
CA TYR A 412 -21.33 14.08 13.60
C TYR A 412 -21.84 13.12 12.51
N ALA A 413 -20.97 12.54 11.71
CA ALA A 413 -21.34 11.49 10.79
C ALA A 413 -21.89 10.27 11.54
N GLU A 414 -21.27 9.88 12.65
CA GLU A 414 -21.77 8.79 13.51
C GLU A 414 -23.16 9.10 14.08
N LYS A 415 -23.38 10.31 14.57
CA LYS A 415 -24.69 10.73 15.06
C LYS A 415 -25.77 10.73 13.97
N VAL A 416 -25.43 11.19 12.76
CA VAL A 416 -26.34 11.12 11.60
C VAL A 416 -26.64 9.67 11.24
N ARG A 417 -25.63 8.80 11.28
CA ARG A 417 -25.77 7.37 11.00
C ARG A 417 -26.72 6.71 12.00
N GLN A 418 -26.54 6.97 13.30
CA GLN A 418 -27.43 6.48 14.33
C GLN A 418 -28.87 6.95 14.16
N GLU A 419 -29.08 8.24 13.80
CA GLU A 419 -30.43 8.78 13.57
C GLU A 419 -31.11 8.22 12.31
N LYS A 420 -30.34 8.02 11.22
CA LYS A 420 -30.92 7.59 9.93
C LYS A 420 -31.17 6.08 9.86
N TYR A 421 -30.27 5.29 10.42
CA TYR A 421 -30.32 3.84 10.26
C TYR A 421 -30.64 3.11 11.55
N GLU A 422 -30.72 3.84 12.68
CA GLU A 422 -30.87 3.23 14.01
C GLU A 422 -29.87 2.08 14.23
N LEU A 423 -28.68 2.21 13.63
CA LEU A 423 -27.59 1.24 13.67
C LEU A 423 -26.51 1.71 14.62
N ASP A 424 -26.28 0.97 15.66
CA ASP A 424 -25.15 1.10 16.57
C ASP A 424 -24.20 -0.07 16.33
N PHE A 425 -23.00 0.19 15.82
CA PHE A 425 -22.03 -0.87 15.56
C PHE A 425 -21.57 -1.59 16.85
N ASN A 426 -21.72 -0.98 18.02
CA ASN A 426 -21.52 -1.68 19.29
C ASN A 426 -22.50 -2.86 19.47
N GLN A 427 -23.63 -2.84 18.79
CA GLN A 427 -24.58 -3.99 18.77
C GLN A 427 -24.17 -5.06 17.75
N VAL A 428 -23.31 -4.74 16.79
CA VAL A 428 -22.82 -5.67 15.76
C VAL A 428 -21.53 -6.35 16.17
N GLU A 429 -20.60 -5.61 16.79
CA GLU A 429 -19.28 -6.09 17.22
C GLU A 429 -19.34 -7.40 18.03
N PRO A 430 -20.30 -7.64 18.97
CA PRO A 430 -20.41 -8.89 19.71
C PRO A 430 -20.59 -10.15 18.86
N TYR A 431 -20.99 -10.03 17.61
CA TYR A 431 -21.16 -11.12 16.64
C TYR A 431 -19.92 -11.35 15.77
N LEU A 432 -19.00 -10.37 15.71
CA LEU A 432 -17.85 -10.39 14.82
C LEU A 432 -16.61 -10.93 15.55
N GLN A 433 -16.64 -12.21 15.87
CA GLN A 433 -15.50 -12.89 16.48
C GLN A 433 -14.45 -13.23 15.43
N LEU A 434 -13.20 -12.77 15.58
CA LEU A 434 -12.11 -13.01 14.64
C LEU A 434 -11.94 -14.49 14.28
N GLU A 435 -12.06 -15.39 15.27
CA GLU A 435 -11.97 -16.85 15.04
C GLU A 435 -13.08 -17.34 14.11
N LYS A 436 -14.31 -16.89 14.34
CA LYS A 436 -15.46 -17.28 13.53
C LYS A 436 -15.38 -16.70 12.12
N LEU A 437 -14.90 -15.48 11.98
CA LEU A 437 -14.70 -14.86 10.67
C LEU A 437 -13.51 -15.48 9.92
N THR A 438 -12.48 -15.96 10.64
CA THR A 438 -11.42 -16.78 10.04
C THR A 438 -11.98 -18.11 9.50
N GLU A 439 -12.87 -18.78 10.26
CA GLU A 439 -13.60 -19.96 9.77
C GLU A 439 -14.49 -19.61 8.56
N ALA A 440 -15.13 -18.42 8.57
CA ALA A 440 -16.00 -17.95 7.48
C ALA A 440 -15.23 -17.74 6.16
N MET A 441 -14.10 -17.02 6.18
CA MET A 441 -13.32 -16.80 4.97
C MET A 441 -12.80 -18.12 4.38
N MET A 442 -12.37 -19.07 5.24
CA MET A 442 -11.95 -20.40 4.79
C MET A 442 -13.12 -21.22 4.22
N TRP A 443 -14.29 -21.08 4.81
CA TRP A 443 -15.51 -21.72 4.29
C TRP A 443 -15.88 -21.13 2.91
N VAL A 444 -15.78 -19.82 2.72
CA VAL A 444 -15.94 -19.20 1.39
C VAL A 444 -14.91 -19.77 0.41
N GLY A 445 -13.63 -19.88 0.82
CA GLY A 445 -12.59 -20.54 0.02
C GLY A 445 -12.95 -21.98 -0.37
N GLN A 446 -13.64 -22.70 0.51
CA GLN A 446 -14.11 -24.05 0.22
C GLN A 446 -15.30 -24.07 -0.75
N GLU A 447 -16.34 -23.28 -0.51
CA GLU A 447 -17.58 -23.32 -1.32
C GLU A 447 -17.38 -22.71 -2.71
N VAL A 448 -16.58 -21.63 -2.82
CA VAL A 448 -16.38 -20.88 -4.07
C VAL A 448 -15.22 -21.46 -4.90
N PHE A 449 -14.13 -21.84 -4.22
CA PHE A 449 -12.87 -22.24 -4.90
C PHE A 449 -12.49 -23.71 -4.69
N GLU A 450 -13.33 -24.49 -4.00
CA GLU A 450 -13.14 -25.93 -3.73
C GLU A 450 -11.84 -26.25 -2.94
N LEU A 451 -11.40 -25.31 -2.09
CA LEU A 451 -10.21 -25.47 -1.24
C LEU A 451 -10.57 -26.08 0.12
N ARG A 452 -9.63 -26.75 0.75
CA ARG A 452 -9.75 -27.28 2.12
C ARG A 452 -8.58 -26.81 2.97
N PHE A 453 -8.89 -26.30 4.16
CA PHE A 453 -7.92 -25.76 5.09
C PHE A 453 -7.80 -26.70 6.30
N ALA A 454 -6.60 -27.24 6.51
CA ALA A 454 -6.29 -28.12 7.65
C ALA A 454 -5.23 -27.45 8.53
N PRO A 455 -5.44 -27.29 9.85
CA PRO A 455 -4.41 -26.71 10.72
C PRO A 455 -3.07 -27.46 10.62
N ALA A 456 -1.97 -26.72 10.58
CA ALA A 456 -0.62 -27.23 10.47
C ALA A 456 0.28 -26.70 11.62
N PRO A 457 0.00 -27.10 12.89
CA PRO A 457 0.66 -26.53 14.06
C PRO A 457 2.14 -26.88 14.18
N ASP A 458 2.63 -27.90 13.46
CA ASP A 458 4.03 -28.33 13.46
C ASP A 458 4.89 -27.51 12.48
N VAL A 459 4.30 -26.60 11.69
CA VAL A 459 5.03 -25.71 10.79
C VAL A 459 5.59 -24.54 11.60
N PRO A 460 6.91 -24.24 11.50
CA PRO A 460 7.54 -23.14 12.21
C PRO A 460 6.88 -21.78 11.95
N VAL A 461 6.82 -20.94 12.99
CA VAL A 461 6.29 -19.58 12.93
C VAL A 461 7.26 -18.60 13.57
N TYR A 462 7.29 -17.35 13.09
CA TYR A 462 8.16 -16.30 13.62
C TYR A 462 7.62 -15.61 14.88
N HIS A 463 6.34 -15.82 15.19
CA HIS A 463 5.70 -15.28 16.39
C HIS A 463 4.61 -16.25 16.90
N PRO A 464 4.41 -16.39 18.21
CA PRO A 464 3.44 -17.38 18.78
C PRO A 464 1.98 -17.10 18.41
N ASP A 465 1.63 -15.90 17.98
CA ASP A 465 0.28 -15.55 17.54
C ASP A 465 0.00 -15.94 16.07
N VAL A 466 1.02 -16.32 15.32
CA VAL A 466 0.88 -16.76 13.93
C VAL A 466 0.35 -18.18 13.87
N ARG A 467 -0.63 -18.38 13.01
CA ARG A 467 -1.24 -19.69 12.75
C ARG A 467 -1.02 -20.11 11.32
N VAL A 468 -0.94 -21.42 11.09
CA VAL A 468 -0.68 -21.98 9.75
C VAL A 468 -1.70 -23.04 9.41
N TRP A 469 -2.14 -23.03 8.14
CA TRP A 469 -2.97 -24.07 7.56
C TRP A 469 -2.31 -24.64 6.30
N GLN A 470 -2.40 -25.96 6.17
CA GLN A 470 -2.22 -26.63 4.90
C GLN A 470 -3.48 -26.42 4.06
N VAL A 471 -3.29 -25.97 2.82
CA VAL A 471 -4.35 -25.81 1.84
C VAL A 471 -4.29 -26.96 0.85
N ASN A 472 -5.41 -27.65 0.67
CA ASN A 472 -5.56 -28.76 -0.26
C ASN A 472 -6.71 -28.48 -1.24
N ASP A 473 -6.65 -29.09 -2.42
CA ASP A 473 -7.75 -29.11 -3.37
C ASP A 473 -8.87 -30.07 -2.94
N ARG A 474 -9.90 -30.15 -3.76
CA ARG A 474 -11.06 -31.02 -3.52
C ARG A 474 -10.69 -32.51 -3.44
N GLU A 475 -9.72 -32.95 -4.21
CA GLU A 475 -9.21 -34.32 -4.27
C GLU A 475 -8.23 -34.66 -3.11
N GLY A 476 -7.82 -33.64 -2.35
CA GLY A 476 -6.86 -33.75 -1.25
C GLY A 476 -5.41 -33.52 -1.69
N GLY A 477 -5.16 -33.08 -2.92
CA GLY A 477 -3.87 -32.65 -3.41
C GLY A 477 -3.39 -31.39 -2.70
N HIS A 478 -2.11 -31.32 -2.36
CA HIS A 478 -1.51 -30.16 -1.71
C HIS A 478 -1.45 -28.95 -2.66
N VAL A 479 -2.09 -27.85 -2.28
CA VAL A 479 -2.08 -26.58 -3.00
C VAL A 479 -0.99 -25.66 -2.48
N GLY A 480 -0.93 -25.43 -1.16
CA GLY A 480 0.02 -24.50 -0.56
C GLY A 480 -0.11 -24.40 0.97
N LEU A 481 0.58 -23.42 1.55
CA LEU A 481 0.45 -23.08 2.96
C LEU A 481 -0.10 -21.65 3.11
N PHE A 482 -0.98 -21.47 4.09
CA PHE A 482 -1.53 -20.19 4.47
C PHE A 482 -1.16 -19.86 5.91
N TYR A 483 -0.46 -18.74 6.11
CA TYR A 483 -0.13 -18.17 7.41
C TYR A 483 -1.09 -17.03 7.72
N LEU A 484 -1.48 -16.87 8.98
CA LEU A 484 -2.29 -15.74 9.45
C LEU A 484 -1.63 -15.14 10.69
N ASP A 485 -1.25 -13.87 10.59
CA ASP A 485 -0.70 -13.04 11.67
C ASP A 485 -1.69 -11.90 12.00
N PRO A 486 -2.67 -12.11 12.90
CA PRO A 486 -3.81 -11.22 13.00
C PRO A 486 -3.59 -10.00 13.90
N TYR A 487 -2.66 -10.06 14.88
CA TYR A 487 -2.66 -9.09 15.98
C TYR A 487 -1.60 -8.01 15.83
N ALA A 488 -1.96 -6.80 16.29
CA ALA A 488 -1.02 -5.70 16.47
C ALA A 488 0.01 -6.01 17.57
N ARG A 489 1.24 -5.57 17.37
CA ARG A 489 2.32 -5.63 18.36
C ARG A 489 3.39 -4.59 18.07
N GLN A 490 4.22 -4.30 19.06
CA GLN A 490 5.36 -3.43 18.85
C GLN A 490 6.30 -3.98 17.79
N GLY A 491 6.75 -3.13 16.88
CA GLY A 491 7.64 -3.49 15.77
C GLY A 491 6.92 -4.11 14.56
N LYS A 492 5.59 -4.25 14.59
CA LYS A 492 4.81 -4.63 13.42
C LYS A 492 4.27 -3.39 12.71
N ARG A 493 4.45 -3.33 11.40
CA ARG A 493 3.95 -2.24 10.56
C ARG A 493 2.43 -2.15 10.66
N SER A 494 1.90 -0.93 10.69
CA SER A 494 0.45 -0.68 10.72
C SER A 494 -0.23 -1.03 9.39
N GLY A 495 -1.56 -1.20 9.43
CA GLY A 495 -2.38 -1.62 8.29
C GLY A 495 -2.51 -3.12 8.18
N ALA A 496 -2.97 -3.59 7.03
CA ALA A 496 -3.02 -5.01 6.69
C ALA A 496 -2.32 -5.24 5.35
N TRP A 497 -1.82 -6.45 5.14
CA TRP A 497 -1.15 -6.82 3.89
C TRP A 497 -0.99 -8.33 3.75
N MET A 498 -0.96 -8.79 2.50
CA MET A 498 -0.53 -10.14 2.14
C MET A 498 0.97 -10.15 1.84
N SER A 499 1.67 -11.22 2.21
CA SER A 499 3.04 -11.54 1.76
C SER A 499 3.10 -12.90 1.09
N GLU A 500 3.84 -13.00 0.00
CA GLU A 500 4.16 -14.26 -0.66
C GLU A 500 5.57 -14.68 -0.23
N TYR A 501 5.66 -15.70 0.64
CA TYR A 501 6.97 -16.22 1.07
C TYR A 501 7.60 -17.10 0.00
N ARG A 502 6.78 -17.74 -0.82
CA ARG A 502 7.18 -18.58 -1.94
C ARG A 502 6.11 -18.58 -3.02
N PRO A 503 6.43 -18.16 -4.27
CA PRO A 503 5.49 -18.20 -5.38
C PRO A 503 5.20 -19.63 -5.86
N GLN A 504 4.05 -19.80 -6.50
CA GLN A 504 3.74 -21.03 -7.23
C GLN A 504 4.51 -21.08 -8.55
N ARG A 505 5.00 -22.26 -8.93
CA ARG A 505 5.53 -22.52 -10.27
C ARG A 505 5.42 -24.00 -10.65
N ARG A 506 5.48 -24.29 -11.94
CA ARG A 506 5.62 -25.67 -12.47
C ARG A 506 7.01 -25.93 -13.03
N LEU A 507 7.71 -24.92 -13.51
CA LEU A 507 9.02 -25.02 -14.14
C LEU A 507 10.07 -24.16 -13.39
N PRO A 508 11.35 -24.60 -13.38
CA PRO A 508 11.86 -25.90 -13.87
C PRO A 508 11.42 -27.09 -12.98
N THR A 509 10.93 -26.81 -11.78
CA THR A 509 10.43 -27.82 -10.82
C THR A 509 9.12 -27.32 -10.21
N ILE A 510 8.21 -28.25 -9.93
CA ILE A 510 6.94 -27.90 -9.28
C ILE A 510 7.21 -27.37 -7.88
N GLN A 511 6.63 -26.23 -7.56
CA GLN A 511 6.70 -25.56 -6.28
C GLN A 511 5.31 -25.05 -5.86
N SER A 512 4.89 -25.41 -4.66
CA SER A 512 3.64 -24.91 -4.08
C SER A 512 3.85 -23.56 -3.41
N PRO A 513 2.85 -22.66 -3.42
CA PRO A 513 2.95 -21.35 -2.81
C PRO A 513 2.93 -21.41 -1.28
N ILE A 514 3.57 -20.42 -0.65
CA ILE A 514 3.42 -20.13 0.77
C ILE A 514 3.05 -18.65 0.87
N VAL A 515 1.88 -18.38 1.43
CA VAL A 515 1.34 -17.02 1.55
C VAL A 515 1.01 -16.70 3.00
N SER A 516 1.01 -15.42 3.35
CA SER A 516 0.57 -14.96 4.68
C SER A 516 -0.34 -13.75 4.56
N ASN A 517 -1.33 -13.67 5.46
CA ASN A 517 -2.08 -12.46 5.74
C ASN A 517 -1.68 -11.88 7.09
N ASN A 518 -1.47 -10.58 7.10
CA ASN A 518 -1.03 -9.83 8.26
C ASN A 518 -2.05 -8.71 8.54
N SER A 519 -2.48 -8.58 9.80
CA SER A 519 -3.41 -7.55 10.25
C SER A 519 -2.95 -6.96 11.59
N ASN A 520 -3.65 -5.95 12.06
CA ASN A 520 -3.30 -5.25 13.30
C ASN A 520 -4.53 -5.16 14.24
N PHE A 521 -5.28 -6.29 14.37
CA PHE A 521 -6.40 -6.36 15.29
C PHE A 521 -5.94 -6.28 16.74
N VAL A 522 -6.80 -5.79 17.62
CA VAL A 522 -6.49 -5.72 19.05
C VAL A 522 -6.52 -7.13 19.64
N LYS A 523 -5.42 -7.53 20.26
CA LYS A 523 -5.35 -8.82 20.95
C LYS A 523 -6.11 -8.74 22.27
N PRO A 524 -7.14 -9.61 22.51
CA PRO A 524 -7.89 -9.59 23.75
C PRO A 524 -7.05 -10.10 24.93
N SER A 525 -7.51 -9.84 26.15
CA SER A 525 -7.03 -10.53 27.33
C SER A 525 -7.36 -12.04 27.22
N SER A 526 -6.56 -12.89 27.86
CA SER A 526 -6.48 -14.34 27.63
C SER A 526 -7.80 -15.14 27.67
N ASP A 527 -8.88 -14.57 28.22
CA ASP A 527 -10.14 -15.27 28.46
C ASP A 527 -11.33 -14.71 27.64
N GLN A 528 -11.07 -13.77 26.75
CA GLN A 528 -12.12 -13.15 25.93
C GLN A 528 -11.86 -13.42 24.44
N PRO A 529 -12.92 -13.58 23.61
CA PRO A 529 -12.76 -13.65 22.17
C PRO A 529 -12.26 -12.32 21.62
N ALA A 530 -11.48 -12.37 20.54
CA ALA A 530 -11.18 -11.16 19.78
C ALA A 530 -12.42 -10.74 19.01
N LEU A 531 -13.03 -9.63 19.42
CA LEU A 531 -14.11 -8.99 18.69
C LEU A 531 -13.48 -7.92 17.78
N ILE A 532 -13.94 -7.86 16.53
CA ILE A 532 -13.41 -6.92 15.54
C ILE A 532 -14.54 -6.09 14.94
N SER A 533 -14.21 -4.94 14.40
CA SER A 533 -15.17 -4.09 13.72
C SER A 533 -15.66 -4.69 12.40
N TRP A 534 -16.71 -4.12 11.80
CA TRP A 534 -17.15 -4.51 10.46
C TRP A 534 -16.08 -4.21 9.41
N ASP A 535 -15.37 -3.09 9.53
CA ASP A 535 -14.27 -2.71 8.63
C ASP A 535 -13.08 -3.67 8.75
N ASP A 536 -12.75 -4.11 9.97
CA ASP A 536 -11.72 -5.14 10.19
C ASP A 536 -12.14 -6.49 9.58
N ALA A 537 -13.42 -6.86 9.68
CA ALA A 537 -13.94 -8.06 9.04
C ALA A 537 -13.88 -7.98 7.52
N THR A 538 -14.17 -6.82 6.94
CA THR A 538 -14.02 -6.56 5.50
C THR A 538 -12.55 -6.67 5.10
N THR A 539 -11.63 -6.06 5.86
CA THR A 539 -10.19 -6.16 5.65
C THR A 539 -9.69 -7.62 5.71
N LEU A 540 -10.21 -8.42 6.64
CA LEU A 540 -9.87 -9.86 6.73
C LEU A 540 -10.21 -10.60 5.42
N PHE A 541 -11.37 -10.34 4.83
CA PHE A 541 -11.78 -10.92 3.55
C PHE A 541 -10.96 -10.36 2.38
N HIS A 542 -10.64 -9.08 2.39
CA HIS A 542 -9.76 -8.43 1.42
C HIS A 542 -8.40 -9.13 1.35
N GLU A 543 -7.69 -9.22 2.47
CA GLU A 543 -6.39 -9.87 2.52
C GLU A 543 -6.45 -11.35 2.12
N PHE A 544 -7.57 -12.02 2.48
CA PHE A 544 -7.78 -13.39 2.05
C PHE A 544 -7.94 -13.52 0.54
N GLY A 545 -8.49 -12.51 -0.14
CA GLY A 545 -8.54 -12.45 -1.60
C GLY A 545 -7.15 -12.40 -2.22
N HIS A 546 -6.22 -11.64 -1.67
CA HIS A 546 -4.81 -11.67 -2.08
C HIS A 546 -4.17 -13.03 -1.81
N ALA A 547 -4.41 -13.63 -0.64
CA ALA A 547 -3.90 -14.96 -0.34
C ALA A 547 -4.42 -16.02 -1.32
N LEU A 548 -5.71 -15.97 -1.67
CA LEU A 548 -6.29 -16.84 -2.69
C LEU A 548 -5.69 -16.61 -4.08
N HIS A 549 -5.35 -15.37 -4.43
CA HIS A 549 -4.68 -15.07 -5.69
C HIS A 549 -3.30 -15.76 -5.77
N GLY A 550 -2.55 -15.79 -4.67
CA GLY A 550 -1.30 -16.57 -4.58
C GLY A 550 -1.53 -18.07 -4.58
N LEU A 551 -2.46 -18.57 -3.75
CA LEU A 551 -2.75 -20.01 -3.59
C LEU A 551 -3.33 -20.67 -4.85
N LEU A 552 -4.20 -19.98 -5.57
CA LEU A 552 -4.87 -20.50 -6.77
C LEU A 552 -4.05 -20.31 -8.04
N SER A 553 -2.92 -19.65 -7.98
CA SER A 553 -2.02 -19.49 -9.11
C SER A 553 -1.67 -20.83 -9.74
N ALA A 554 -1.74 -20.90 -11.08
CA ALA A 554 -1.53 -22.15 -11.83
C ALA A 554 -0.67 -21.92 -13.06
N VAL A 555 0.45 -21.22 -12.88
CA VAL A 555 1.36 -20.76 -13.93
C VAL A 555 2.61 -21.65 -14.01
N ASP A 556 3.34 -21.50 -15.10
CA ASP A 556 4.59 -22.25 -15.29
C ASP A 556 5.80 -21.56 -14.65
N TYR A 557 5.80 -20.22 -14.63
CA TYR A 557 6.95 -19.40 -14.24
C TYR A 557 6.65 -18.56 -13.00
N PRO A 558 7.57 -18.47 -12.02
CA PRO A 558 7.33 -17.77 -10.77
C PRO A 558 7.09 -16.26 -10.94
N SER A 559 7.70 -15.62 -11.94
CA SER A 559 7.52 -14.19 -12.21
C SER A 559 6.12 -13.84 -12.71
N GLN A 560 5.32 -14.83 -13.13
CA GLN A 560 3.91 -14.65 -13.55
C GLN A 560 2.90 -15.05 -12.47
N ALA A 561 3.35 -15.49 -11.28
CA ALA A 561 2.49 -16.09 -10.28
C ALA A 561 1.68 -15.07 -9.48
N GLY A 562 0.45 -15.44 -9.13
CA GLY A 562 -0.37 -14.79 -8.10
C GLY A 562 -0.46 -13.27 -8.25
N THR A 563 -0.05 -12.55 -7.22
CA THR A 563 -0.12 -11.09 -7.13
C THR A 563 0.90 -10.34 -8.00
N ARG A 564 1.74 -11.04 -8.78
CA ARG A 564 2.73 -10.45 -9.69
C ARG A 564 2.13 -9.94 -11.00
N VAL A 565 0.94 -9.36 -10.91
CA VAL A 565 0.17 -8.75 -12.01
C VAL A 565 0.37 -7.22 -12.04
N VAL A 566 -0.27 -6.55 -13.01
CA VAL A 566 -0.22 -5.09 -13.10
C VAL A 566 -0.90 -4.43 -11.90
N ARG A 567 -0.39 -3.24 -11.48
CA ARG A 567 -0.77 -2.58 -10.24
C ARG A 567 -2.26 -2.28 -10.12
N ASP A 568 -2.89 -1.82 -11.18
CA ASP A 568 -4.30 -1.46 -11.21
C ASP A 568 -5.26 -2.64 -11.45
N TYR A 569 -4.73 -3.86 -11.38
CA TYR A 569 -5.51 -5.11 -11.36
C TYR A 569 -5.35 -5.89 -10.05
N VAL A 570 -4.24 -5.71 -9.34
CA VAL A 570 -3.88 -6.54 -8.19
C VAL A 570 -4.90 -6.49 -7.06
N GLU A 571 -5.62 -5.37 -6.91
CA GLU A 571 -6.67 -5.20 -5.89
C GLU A 571 -8.03 -5.79 -6.32
N PHE A 572 -8.21 -6.18 -7.57
CA PHE A 572 -9.46 -6.79 -8.01
C PHE A 572 -9.75 -8.13 -7.33
N PRO A 573 -8.82 -9.09 -7.24
CA PRO A 573 -9.02 -10.33 -6.48
C PRO A 573 -9.27 -10.14 -4.98
N SER A 574 -8.70 -9.12 -4.36
CA SER A 574 -8.93 -8.81 -2.94
C SER A 574 -10.28 -8.16 -2.71
N GLN A 575 -10.59 -7.11 -3.44
CA GLN A 575 -11.84 -6.37 -3.30
C GLN A 575 -13.08 -7.20 -3.64
N ILE A 576 -12.99 -8.14 -4.59
CA ILE A 576 -14.14 -8.98 -4.92
C ILE A 576 -14.51 -9.92 -3.77
N LEU A 577 -13.55 -10.37 -2.96
CA LEU A 577 -13.81 -11.23 -1.81
C LEU A 577 -14.56 -10.53 -0.68
N GLU A 578 -14.46 -9.20 -0.57
CA GLU A 578 -15.22 -8.41 0.41
C GLU A 578 -16.74 -8.61 0.27
N HIS A 579 -17.22 -8.89 -0.95
CA HIS A 579 -18.63 -9.06 -1.26
C HIS A 579 -19.24 -10.37 -0.71
N TRP A 580 -18.42 -11.35 -0.26
CA TRP A 580 -18.93 -12.56 0.40
C TRP A 580 -19.24 -12.35 1.88
N LEU A 581 -18.56 -11.41 2.56
CA LEU A 581 -18.80 -11.14 3.99
C LEU A 581 -20.29 -10.80 4.28
N PRO A 582 -20.96 -9.89 3.56
CA PRO A 582 -22.32 -9.49 3.87
C PRO A 582 -23.40 -10.46 3.39
N THR A 583 -23.02 -11.63 2.85
CA THR A 583 -24.01 -12.62 2.38
C THR A 583 -24.72 -13.31 3.56
N ASP A 584 -26.00 -13.62 3.37
CA ASP A 584 -26.78 -14.34 4.39
C ASP A 584 -26.13 -15.66 4.79
N GLU A 585 -25.54 -16.37 3.83
CA GLU A 585 -24.89 -17.66 4.05
C GLU A 585 -23.68 -17.54 5.00
N VAL A 586 -22.92 -16.45 4.92
CA VAL A 586 -21.80 -16.18 5.81
C VAL A 586 -22.31 -15.69 7.17
N LEU A 587 -23.17 -14.69 7.20
CA LEU A 587 -23.56 -14.03 8.44
C LEU A 587 -24.36 -14.96 9.35
N GLN A 588 -25.32 -15.71 8.81
CA GLN A 588 -26.14 -16.65 9.61
C GLN A 588 -25.31 -17.80 10.21
N ARG A 589 -24.20 -18.15 9.58
CA ARG A 589 -23.38 -19.30 10.02
C ARG A 589 -22.23 -18.90 10.94
N PHE A 590 -21.65 -17.73 10.74
CA PHE A 590 -20.37 -17.36 11.38
C PHE A 590 -20.43 -16.07 12.20
N ALA A 591 -21.33 -15.14 11.90
CA ALA A 591 -21.53 -13.95 12.73
C ALA A 591 -22.40 -14.31 13.94
N LEU A 592 -21.79 -15.01 14.92
CA LEU A 592 -22.46 -15.55 16.08
C LEU A 592 -22.10 -14.74 17.33
N HIS A 593 -23.12 -14.36 18.11
CA HIS A 593 -22.91 -13.60 19.34
C HIS A 593 -22.02 -14.38 20.33
N HIS A 594 -20.95 -13.75 20.78
CA HIS A 594 -19.88 -14.43 21.53
C HIS A 594 -20.33 -15.05 22.87
N GLN A 595 -21.45 -14.59 23.45
CA GLN A 595 -21.99 -15.14 24.72
C GLN A 595 -23.17 -16.10 24.51
N THR A 596 -24.08 -15.76 23.57
CA THR A 596 -25.32 -16.55 23.38
C THR A 596 -25.20 -17.60 22.29
N GLY A 597 -24.27 -17.40 21.33
CA GLY A 597 -24.13 -18.25 20.15
C GLY A 597 -25.22 -18.02 19.09
N GLU A 598 -26.11 -17.05 19.27
CA GLU A 598 -27.15 -16.72 18.30
C GLU A 598 -26.57 -15.97 17.11
N PRO A 599 -27.07 -16.18 15.88
CA PRO A 599 -26.61 -15.49 14.71
C PRO A 599 -27.01 -14.01 14.73
N LEU A 600 -26.27 -13.18 13.99
CA LEU A 600 -26.57 -11.77 13.79
C LEU A 600 -28.02 -11.60 13.30
N PRO A 601 -28.86 -10.81 14.00
CA PRO A 601 -30.26 -10.62 13.62
C PRO A 601 -30.43 -10.08 12.19
N PRO A 602 -31.36 -10.61 11.38
CA PRO A 602 -31.58 -10.16 10.01
C PRO A 602 -31.89 -8.66 9.90
N GLU A 603 -32.51 -8.08 10.93
CA GLU A 603 -32.80 -6.66 11.01
C GLU A 603 -31.51 -5.82 11.10
N LEU A 604 -30.50 -6.29 11.82
CA LEU A 604 -29.19 -5.65 11.87
C LEU A 604 -28.44 -5.81 10.55
N VAL A 605 -28.53 -6.98 9.91
CA VAL A 605 -27.96 -7.20 8.56
C VAL A 605 -28.56 -6.20 7.57
N THR A 606 -29.89 -6.05 7.55
CA THR A 606 -30.58 -5.10 6.70
C THR A 606 -30.07 -3.66 6.94
N LYS A 607 -29.97 -3.25 8.21
CA LYS A 607 -29.45 -1.93 8.59
C LYS A 607 -27.99 -1.74 8.16
N ILE A 608 -27.12 -2.76 8.26
CA ILE A 608 -25.74 -2.71 7.80
C ILE A 608 -25.68 -2.48 6.28
N LEU A 609 -26.48 -3.23 5.51
CA LEU A 609 -26.53 -3.11 4.06
C LEU A 609 -27.12 -1.76 3.60
N GLU A 610 -28.15 -1.25 4.28
CA GLU A 610 -28.68 0.09 4.02
C GLU A 610 -27.65 1.17 4.37
N ALA A 611 -26.92 1.00 5.47
CA ALA A 611 -25.86 1.90 5.89
C ALA A 611 -24.58 1.80 5.03
N SER A 612 -24.42 0.77 4.20
CA SER A 612 -23.22 0.60 3.36
C SER A 612 -22.99 1.74 2.36
N LYS A 613 -24.08 2.45 1.98
CA LYS A 613 -24.03 3.64 1.12
C LYS A 613 -23.96 4.94 1.90
N PHE A 614 -23.96 4.87 3.22
CA PHE A 614 -23.77 6.03 4.08
C PHE A 614 -22.31 6.50 4.02
N ASN A 615 -22.13 7.81 4.05
CA ASN A 615 -20.79 8.43 4.08
C ASN A 615 -19.88 8.07 2.88
N GLN A 616 -20.47 7.64 1.76
CA GLN A 616 -19.72 7.31 0.55
C GLN A 616 -19.09 8.55 -0.12
N GLY A 617 -19.66 9.73 0.10
CA GLY A 617 -19.03 10.99 -0.27
C GLY A 617 -17.70 11.17 0.44
N PHE A 618 -17.70 11.04 1.77
CA PHE A 618 -16.49 11.12 2.60
C PHE A 618 -15.42 10.13 2.15
N ALA A 619 -15.74 8.83 2.18
CA ALA A 619 -14.80 7.78 1.86
C ALA A 619 -14.18 7.95 0.46
N THR A 620 -15.00 8.38 -0.52
CA THR A 620 -14.52 8.60 -1.89
C THR A 620 -13.65 9.84 -2.01
N VAL A 621 -14.04 10.97 -1.38
CA VAL A 621 -13.28 12.23 -1.44
C VAL A 621 -11.95 12.10 -0.69
N GLU A 622 -11.95 11.52 0.51
CA GLU A 622 -10.73 11.29 1.31
C GLU A 622 -9.68 10.52 0.50
N TYR A 623 -10.09 9.44 -0.13
CA TYR A 623 -9.26 8.59 -0.96
C TYR A 623 -8.82 9.27 -2.26
N LEU A 624 -9.78 9.79 -3.06
CA LEU A 624 -9.49 10.39 -4.36
C LEU A 624 -8.63 11.66 -4.26
N ALA A 625 -8.76 12.43 -3.17
CA ALA A 625 -7.89 13.57 -2.92
C ALA A 625 -6.42 13.13 -2.90
N SER A 626 -6.12 12.03 -2.18
CA SER A 626 -4.78 11.45 -2.13
C SER A 626 -4.31 10.93 -3.51
N ALA A 627 -5.19 10.24 -4.25
CA ALA A 627 -4.86 9.68 -5.57
C ALA A 627 -4.66 10.76 -6.64
N ILE A 628 -5.46 11.82 -6.62
CA ILE A 628 -5.31 12.97 -7.56
C ILE A 628 -4.04 13.75 -7.26
N VAL A 629 -3.72 13.97 -5.97
CA VAL A 629 -2.48 14.63 -5.57
C VAL A 629 -1.27 13.79 -5.98
N ASP A 630 -1.28 12.46 -5.75
CA ASP A 630 -0.25 11.53 -6.21
C ASP A 630 0.00 11.67 -7.71
N MET A 631 -1.04 11.51 -8.51
CA MET A 631 -0.91 11.54 -9.97
C MET A 631 -0.39 12.90 -10.45
N LYS A 632 -0.98 14.01 -9.99
CA LYS A 632 -0.54 15.36 -10.39
C LYS A 632 0.89 15.66 -9.96
N LEU A 633 1.32 15.18 -8.79
CA LEU A 633 2.68 15.34 -8.29
C LEU A 633 3.70 14.66 -9.21
N HIS A 634 3.37 13.46 -9.69
CA HIS A 634 4.25 12.65 -10.53
C HIS A 634 4.13 12.95 -12.04
N MET A 635 3.14 13.75 -12.46
CA MET A 635 3.03 14.33 -13.80
C MET A 635 3.83 15.63 -13.96
N LEU A 636 4.50 16.12 -12.91
CA LEU A 636 5.36 17.31 -13.01
C LEU A 636 6.58 17.03 -13.91
N ASP A 637 6.86 17.95 -14.82
CA ASP A 637 8.06 17.97 -15.68
C ASP A 637 9.21 18.80 -15.09
N GLN A 638 8.96 19.50 -13.98
CA GLN A 638 9.92 20.23 -13.14
C GLN A 638 9.49 20.12 -11.68
N VAL A 639 10.43 19.87 -10.78
CA VAL A 639 10.19 19.78 -9.35
C VAL A 639 10.89 20.93 -8.62
N ASP A 640 10.22 22.07 -8.59
CA ASP A 640 10.58 23.22 -7.73
C ASP A 640 9.35 23.59 -6.91
N ILE A 641 9.00 22.70 -5.98
CA ILE A 641 7.78 22.80 -5.18
C ILE A 641 8.06 22.72 -3.69
N ASP A 642 7.22 23.38 -2.91
CA ASP A 642 6.98 23.06 -1.52
C ASP A 642 5.85 22.00 -1.46
N PRO A 643 6.06 20.81 -0.86
CA PRO A 643 5.06 19.74 -0.86
C PRO A 643 3.74 20.14 -0.21
N ALA A 644 3.77 20.85 0.92
CA ALA A 644 2.56 21.28 1.63
C ALA A 644 1.77 22.31 0.81
N GLU A 645 2.48 23.25 0.17
CA GLU A 645 1.84 24.25 -0.70
C GLU A 645 1.28 23.63 -1.98
N PHE A 646 1.99 22.66 -2.59
CA PHE A 646 1.50 21.92 -3.75
C PHE A 646 0.21 21.14 -3.41
N GLU A 647 0.19 20.43 -2.28
CA GLU A 647 -0.98 19.74 -1.76
C GLU A 647 -2.16 20.70 -1.63
N ARG A 648 -1.97 21.81 -0.91
CA ARG A 648 -2.99 22.81 -0.66
C ARG A 648 -3.55 23.43 -1.96
N GLN A 649 -2.68 23.80 -2.91
CA GLN A 649 -3.09 24.38 -4.19
C GLN A 649 -3.83 23.36 -5.06
N THR A 650 -3.35 22.13 -5.11
CA THR A 650 -3.98 21.04 -5.86
C THR A 650 -5.39 20.76 -5.35
N LEU A 651 -5.54 20.61 -4.03
CA LEU A 651 -6.84 20.36 -3.41
C LEU A 651 -7.81 21.53 -3.59
N ALA A 652 -7.33 22.77 -3.46
CA ALA A 652 -8.13 23.97 -3.72
C ALA A 652 -8.60 24.03 -5.18
N ALA A 653 -7.73 23.71 -6.14
CA ALA A 653 -8.04 23.73 -7.58
C ALA A 653 -9.11 22.71 -8.00
N ILE A 654 -9.19 21.56 -7.31
CA ILE A 654 -10.24 20.56 -7.57
C ILE A 654 -11.50 20.76 -6.71
N GLY A 655 -11.56 21.83 -5.91
CA GLY A 655 -12.71 22.15 -5.07
C GLY A 655 -12.89 21.21 -3.89
N MET A 656 -11.80 20.82 -3.22
CA MET A 656 -11.85 20.00 -2.00
C MET A 656 -12.76 20.65 -0.94
N PRO A 657 -13.74 19.93 -0.37
CA PRO A 657 -14.55 20.45 0.72
C PRO A 657 -13.68 20.83 1.93
N ARG A 658 -13.98 21.95 2.56
CA ARG A 658 -13.18 22.46 3.70
C ARG A 658 -13.30 21.60 4.95
N GLU A 659 -14.35 20.83 5.07
CA GLU A 659 -14.64 19.89 6.16
C GLU A 659 -13.88 18.57 6.00
N MET A 660 -13.09 18.45 4.92
CA MET A 660 -12.38 17.24 4.57
C MET A 660 -10.86 17.44 4.59
N VAL A 661 -10.15 16.35 4.78
CA VAL A 661 -8.72 16.25 4.56
C VAL A 661 -8.45 15.00 3.71
N MET A 662 -7.40 15.01 2.91
CA MET A 662 -7.03 13.81 2.17
C MET A 662 -6.56 12.69 3.13
N ARG A 663 -6.82 11.44 2.77
CA ARG A 663 -6.54 10.26 3.60
C ARG A 663 -5.09 10.20 4.08
N HIS A 664 -4.16 10.50 3.20
CA HIS A 664 -2.74 10.58 3.46
C HIS A 664 -2.22 11.92 2.95
N ARG A 665 -1.78 12.80 3.83
CA ARG A 665 -1.05 14.01 3.45
C ARG A 665 0.38 13.62 3.03
N LEU A 666 0.98 14.39 2.14
CA LEU A 666 2.29 14.07 1.56
C LEU A 666 3.37 13.75 2.60
N PRO A 667 3.52 14.47 3.75
CA PRO A 667 4.59 14.21 4.70
C PRO A 667 4.56 12.83 5.36
N HIS A 668 3.39 12.15 5.38
CA HIS A 668 3.23 10.82 5.96
C HIS A 668 2.62 9.80 4.98
N PHE A 669 2.70 10.06 3.67
CA PHE A 669 2.12 9.18 2.65
C PHE A 669 3.08 8.03 2.30
N SER A 670 3.20 7.05 3.20
CA SER A 670 4.13 5.92 3.05
C SER A 670 3.94 5.14 1.74
N HIS A 671 2.70 4.98 1.23
CA HIS A 671 2.46 4.34 -0.07
C HIS A 671 3.28 4.97 -1.20
N LEU A 672 3.48 6.30 -1.18
CA LEU A 672 4.21 6.99 -2.23
C LEU A 672 5.71 7.08 -1.97
N PHE A 673 6.13 7.19 -0.70
CA PHE A 673 7.47 7.63 -0.37
C PHE A 673 8.31 6.61 0.41
N SER A 674 7.75 5.44 0.78
CA SER A 674 8.53 4.31 1.32
C SER A 674 9.04 3.35 0.24
N SER A 675 8.59 3.51 -1.00
CA SER A 675 9.06 2.79 -2.19
C SER A 675 8.47 3.42 -3.46
N ASP A 676 8.82 2.90 -4.64
CA ASP A 676 8.18 3.31 -5.90
C ASP A 676 6.85 2.57 -6.18
N SER A 677 6.45 1.61 -5.38
CA SER A 677 5.39 0.66 -5.75
C SER A 677 4.04 1.31 -6.03
N TYR A 678 3.66 2.34 -5.27
CA TYR A 678 2.41 3.09 -5.45
C TYR A 678 2.59 4.52 -5.99
N SER A 679 3.83 4.96 -6.31
CA SER A 679 4.06 6.28 -6.90
C SER A 679 3.43 6.38 -8.28
N ALA A 680 2.63 7.43 -8.54
CA ALA A 680 1.74 7.56 -9.69
C ALA A 680 0.82 6.33 -9.85
N GLY A 681 0.49 5.66 -8.75
CA GLY A 681 -0.20 4.38 -8.73
C GLY A 681 -1.30 4.25 -7.68
N TYR A 682 -1.55 5.29 -6.86
CA TYR A 682 -2.59 5.20 -5.81
C TYR A 682 -4.01 5.17 -6.39
N TYR A 683 -4.20 5.59 -7.64
CA TYR A 683 -5.46 5.46 -8.39
C TYR A 683 -5.89 4.00 -8.57
N SER A 684 -4.97 3.04 -8.45
CA SER A 684 -5.19 1.62 -8.72
C SER A 684 -6.34 0.99 -7.91
N TYR A 685 -6.54 1.46 -6.66
CA TYR A 685 -7.68 1.01 -5.85
C TYR A 685 -9.03 1.35 -6.49
N LEU A 686 -9.19 2.56 -7.04
CA LEU A 686 -10.42 2.94 -7.76
C LEU A 686 -10.58 2.18 -9.07
N TRP A 687 -9.47 1.97 -9.79
CA TRP A 687 -9.49 1.22 -11.04
C TRP A 687 -9.94 -0.23 -10.81
N SER A 688 -9.34 -0.89 -9.83
CA SER A 688 -9.73 -2.24 -9.42
C SER A 688 -11.15 -2.28 -8.83
N ASP A 689 -11.59 -1.25 -8.09
CA ASP A 689 -12.96 -1.14 -7.57
C ASP A 689 -13.99 -1.04 -8.70
N ALA A 690 -13.66 -0.41 -9.83
CA ALA A 690 -14.52 -0.42 -11.00
C ALA A 690 -14.66 -1.83 -11.61
N LEU A 691 -13.56 -2.60 -11.68
CA LEU A 691 -13.59 -4.01 -12.09
C LEU A 691 -14.43 -4.84 -11.11
N THR A 692 -14.21 -4.63 -9.83
CA THR A 692 -14.90 -5.33 -8.74
C THR A 692 -16.41 -5.07 -8.76
N ALA A 693 -16.82 -3.82 -8.89
CA ALA A 693 -18.23 -3.46 -8.92
C ALA A 693 -18.96 -4.11 -10.11
N ASP A 694 -18.35 -4.10 -11.29
CA ASP A 694 -18.91 -4.78 -12.47
C ASP A 694 -18.92 -6.30 -12.32
N ALA A 695 -17.89 -6.88 -11.71
CA ALA A 695 -17.84 -8.31 -11.43
C ALA A 695 -18.89 -8.74 -10.38
N ALA A 696 -19.09 -7.95 -9.33
CA ALA A 696 -20.08 -8.19 -8.29
C ALA A 696 -21.51 -8.20 -8.88
N GLU A 697 -21.85 -7.27 -9.76
CA GLU A 697 -23.15 -7.27 -10.47
C GLU A 697 -23.39 -8.57 -11.26
N ALA A 698 -22.32 -9.24 -11.75
CA ALA A 698 -22.50 -10.54 -12.40
C ALA A 698 -22.98 -11.61 -11.42
N PHE A 699 -22.42 -11.62 -10.20
CA PHE A 699 -22.84 -12.55 -9.15
C PHE A 699 -24.25 -12.23 -8.65
N GLU A 700 -24.58 -10.97 -8.43
CA GLU A 700 -25.91 -10.54 -8.02
C GLU A 700 -27.00 -10.95 -9.03
N GLN A 701 -26.67 -10.98 -10.32
CA GLN A 701 -27.58 -11.38 -11.40
C GLN A 701 -27.59 -12.90 -11.67
N ALA A 702 -26.60 -13.63 -11.13
CA ALA A 702 -26.52 -15.07 -11.34
C ALA A 702 -27.58 -15.84 -10.54
N PRO A 703 -28.13 -16.96 -11.06
CA PRO A 703 -29.15 -17.75 -10.35
C PRO A 703 -28.72 -18.26 -8.97
N GLY A 704 -27.43 -18.55 -8.78
CA GLY A 704 -26.83 -19.01 -7.52
C GLY A 704 -26.26 -17.88 -6.66
N GLY A 705 -26.44 -16.59 -7.06
CA GLY A 705 -25.88 -15.45 -6.34
C GLY A 705 -24.35 -15.54 -6.23
N TYR A 706 -23.80 -15.13 -5.10
CA TYR A 706 -22.36 -15.19 -4.83
C TYR A 706 -21.80 -16.62 -4.71
N PHE A 707 -22.65 -17.66 -4.66
CA PHE A 707 -22.28 -19.07 -4.64
C PHE A 707 -22.62 -19.79 -5.96
N ASP A 708 -22.86 -19.05 -7.05
CA ASP A 708 -23.04 -19.62 -8.37
C ASP A 708 -21.76 -20.31 -8.85
N ARG A 709 -21.86 -21.64 -9.04
CA ARG A 709 -20.68 -22.49 -9.31
C ARG A 709 -20.02 -22.21 -10.66
N ASP A 710 -20.80 -21.90 -11.67
CA ASP A 710 -20.27 -21.67 -13.03
C ASP A 710 -19.50 -20.35 -13.05
N LEU A 711 -20.03 -19.31 -12.40
CA LEU A 711 -19.41 -18.02 -12.30
C LEU A 711 -18.18 -18.06 -11.38
N ALA A 712 -18.27 -18.79 -10.24
CA ALA A 712 -17.15 -19.04 -9.34
C ALA A 712 -15.99 -19.76 -10.05
N ASN A 713 -16.29 -20.79 -10.85
CA ASN A 713 -15.27 -21.48 -11.64
C ASN A 713 -14.65 -20.56 -12.72
N LYS A 714 -15.46 -19.67 -13.32
CA LYS A 714 -14.94 -18.66 -14.25
C LYS A 714 -14.01 -17.66 -13.53
N LEU A 715 -14.40 -17.18 -12.35
CA LEU A 715 -13.57 -16.30 -11.54
C LEU A 715 -12.24 -16.99 -11.19
N ARG A 716 -12.29 -18.23 -10.69
CA ARG A 716 -11.11 -19.03 -10.40
C ARG A 716 -10.19 -19.18 -11.62
N THR A 717 -10.73 -19.62 -12.77
CA THR A 717 -9.91 -20.02 -13.91
C THR A 717 -9.50 -18.88 -14.83
N ARG A 718 -10.16 -17.71 -14.76
CA ARG A 718 -9.89 -16.55 -15.64
C ARG A 718 -9.27 -15.37 -14.91
N VAL A 719 -9.38 -15.33 -13.57
CA VAL A 719 -8.86 -14.23 -12.75
C VAL A 719 -7.77 -14.75 -11.80
N PHE A 720 -8.11 -15.65 -10.87
CA PHE A 720 -7.19 -16.05 -9.80
C PHE A 720 -6.05 -16.96 -10.26
N SER A 721 -6.28 -17.82 -11.27
CA SER A 721 -5.28 -18.84 -11.65
C SER A 721 -4.29 -18.39 -12.73
N VAL A 722 -4.60 -17.35 -13.46
CA VAL A 722 -3.85 -16.99 -14.68
C VAL A 722 -2.63 -16.13 -14.41
N GLY A 723 -2.59 -15.43 -13.28
CA GLY A 723 -1.51 -14.50 -12.97
C GLY A 723 -1.25 -13.54 -14.15
N ASP A 724 0.03 -13.29 -14.46
CA ASP A 724 0.44 -12.44 -15.58
C ASP A 724 0.70 -13.23 -16.89
N THR A 725 0.10 -14.40 -17.06
CA THR A 725 0.23 -15.19 -18.31
C THR A 725 -0.60 -14.61 -19.47
N ILE A 726 -1.59 -13.78 -19.17
CA ILE A 726 -2.42 -13.04 -20.13
C ILE A 726 -2.54 -11.58 -19.71
N ASP A 727 -2.92 -10.70 -20.64
CA ASP A 727 -3.22 -9.31 -20.34
C ASP A 727 -4.37 -9.19 -19.33
N ALA A 728 -4.24 -8.27 -18.35
CA ALA A 728 -5.22 -8.11 -17.28
C ALA A 728 -6.62 -7.70 -17.81
N GLY A 729 -6.68 -6.83 -18.83
CA GLY A 729 -7.95 -6.49 -19.50
C GLY A 729 -8.55 -7.68 -20.22
N GLU A 730 -7.73 -8.52 -20.83
CA GLU A 730 -8.20 -9.75 -21.47
C GLU A 730 -8.67 -10.78 -20.44
N SER A 731 -7.98 -10.92 -19.30
CA SER A 731 -8.43 -11.71 -18.15
C SER A 731 -9.84 -11.31 -17.71
N PHE A 732 -10.07 -10.02 -17.53
CA PHE A 732 -11.37 -9.47 -17.16
C PHE A 732 -12.43 -9.73 -18.25
N ARG A 733 -12.11 -9.49 -19.54
CA ARG A 733 -13.03 -9.78 -20.66
C ARG A 733 -13.40 -11.27 -20.73
N GLN A 734 -12.45 -12.17 -20.48
CA GLN A 734 -12.74 -13.61 -20.45
C GLN A 734 -13.66 -14.01 -19.28
N PHE A 735 -13.54 -13.32 -18.15
CA PHE A 735 -14.44 -13.50 -17.01
C PHE A 735 -15.82 -12.87 -17.29
N ARG A 736 -15.86 -11.59 -17.64
CA ARG A 736 -17.10 -10.81 -17.71
C ARG A 736 -17.83 -10.90 -19.06
N GLY A 737 -17.12 -11.24 -20.12
CA GLY A 737 -17.63 -11.31 -21.51
C GLY A 737 -17.65 -9.97 -22.24
N ARG A 738 -17.17 -8.88 -21.62
CA ARG A 738 -17.08 -7.52 -22.17
C ARG A 738 -16.02 -6.70 -21.42
N ASP A 739 -15.74 -5.51 -21.91
CA ASP A 739 -14.97 -4.52 -21.17
C ASP A 739 -15.70 -4.07 -19.90
N VAL A 740 -14.96 -3.48 -18.96
CA VAL A 740 -15.51 -2.97 -17.68
C VAL A 740 -16.56 -1.89 -17.90
N ASP A 741 -17.66 -1.96 -17.15
CA ASP A 741 -18.66 -0.90 -17.03
C ASP A 741 -18.39 -0.06 -15.77
N THR A 742 -17.74 1.10 -15.94
CA THR A 742 -17.41 2.00 -14.83
C THR A 742 -18.65 2.56 -14.12
N SER A 743 -19.83 2.52 -14.75
CA SER A 743 -21.08 2.94 -14.12
C SER A 743 -21.52 2.01 -12.99
N ALA A 744 -21.07 0.75 -12.96
CA ALA A 744 -21.27 -0.16 -11.84
C ALA A 744 -20.67 0.38 -10.53
N LEU A 745 -19.47 0.99 -10.61
CA LEU A 745 -18.84 1.66 -9.47
C LEU A 745 -19.71 2.79 -8.89
N LEU A 746 -20.31 3.61 -9.76
CA LEU A 746 -21.19 4.69 -9.33
C LEU A 746 -22.46 4.14 -8.66
N ARG A 747 -23.06 3.07 -9.21
CA ARG A 747 -24.22 2.38 -8.60
C ARG A 747 -23.88 1.80 -7.23
N LYS A 748 -22.72 1.10 -7.12
CA LYS A 748 -22.21 0.55 -5.85
C LYS A 748 -22.13 1.64 -4.77
N ARG A 749 -21.60 2.82 -5.13
CA ARG A 749 -21.43 3.95 -4.21
C ARG A 749 -22.69 4.80 -4.01
N GLY A 750 -23.80 4.48 -4.69
CA GLY A 750 -25.05 5.26 -4.63
C GLY A 750 -24.91 6.66 -5.25
N PHE A 751 -24.00 6.84 -6.20
CA PHE A 751 -23.85 8.09 -6.94
C PHE A 751 -24.75 8.12 -8.17
N PRO A 752 -25.17 9.33 -8.65
CA PRO A 752 -25.97 9.43 -9.86
C PRO A 752 -25.22 8.85 -11.07
N VAL A 753 -25.90 7.98 -11.80
CA VAL A 753 -25.44 7.50 -13.11
C VAL A 753 -26.21 8.29 -14.17
N ALA A 754 -25.50 8.82 -15.18
CA ALA A 754 -26.18 9.41 -16.33
C ALA A 754 -26.99 8.31 -17.03
N ASP A 755 -28.29 8.56 -17.29
CA ASP A 755 -29.09 7.64 -18.07
C ASP A 755 -28.39 7.39 -19.42
N SER A 756 -28.10 6.12 -19.72
CA SER A 756 -27.59 5.72 -21.02
C SER A 756 -28.65 6.07 -22.07
N GLN A 757 -28.41 7.17 -22.83
CA GLN A 757 -29.24 7.54 -23.97
C GLN A 757 -29.08 6.53 -25.12
#